data_d7693208e0981cf6b34fdad5ebea727f
#
_entry.id   d7693208e0981cf6b34fdad5ebea727f
#
_cell.length_a   1.000
_cell.length_b   1.000
_cell.length_c   1.000
_cell.angle_alpha   90.00
_cell.angle_beta   90.00
_cell.angle_gamma   90.00
#
_symmetry.space_group_name_H-M   'P 1'
#
loop_
_entity.id
_entity.type
_entity.pdbx_description
1 polymer ?
#
loop_
_entity_poly.entity_id
_entity_poly.type
_entity_poly.pdbx_seq_one_letter_code
_entity_poly.pdbx_strand_id
1 'polypeptide(L)'
;MSTKQSPTNSPGSLPTQAQVVIVGGGVIGCSVAYHLTKLGWKDVILLERKELTSGTTWHAAGLIVTPGESELGVEISTYTRELIKSLEAETGQPTGFKEIGYLQLACTPEWLEERRRMAVAARRLGVNYREISPAEVKEMWPLADTNDVIAGFYTPEDGRANPVDFTIALAKGARMGGVTIFENTEVIGINKKDGHVTGVVTDKGAIEAEFVVNCAGLWGRELGILAGVNVPLQAAEHYYLLTQPIEGVHPDLPIIEDFGRYSYFREEVGGLLVGFFEPVAAPWGMDGIPKDFAFGEINPDWDRMMPYIEIATERVPVLKDAGIHKFFCGPESFTPDGGPLMGEAPELKNFYVAAGLNSLGILQGGGVGKIMAQWIVDGYCPVEKHHIDIARCFPFQGTQKFLTDRTVETLGLQYKLIFPNTGNESARNVRKTAIHDQLAKAGAYFAEGMGWEIPDWYAPPGKEAKIEKYTWKRQNWFAYLAEEHKACREDVILMDVTSMSKFLVQGRDAEKVLNNICANDVAVPVGKVVYTQWLNERGGMEADLTVTRLAEDKYFIVSAGDFYTHDLMWLRKYIPYDAHAFVTDVTSGYTLMNIQGPKSRELVSRLTTADVSKDAFPYMTAQNIDINYAVVQTMRVTYEGELGFELYVPAEFSVHVYESVVEAGQDLGLRHAGFQALNSLRIEKAYREYGHDMDNNDTPLEAGLGWAVKFDKPGGFIGRDALLRHKENGPLQYRMVQFLLEDPEPMLYGNEIIYRDGKIVGYLQTGTYGFTLGGSMGMGFVEGDEGEGATTEYITSGKYEIDIAGGRFPAKASLRPMYDPKNERVRS
;
A
#
# COMPACT_ATOMS: atom_id res chain seq x y z
N MET A 1 16.04 46.28 32.78
CA MET A 1 14.61 46.05 32.59
C MET A 1 14.40 44.57 32.68
N SER A 2 13.58 44.17 33.65
CA SER A 2 13.41 42.78 34.10
C SER A 2 12.74 41.92 33.01
N THR A 3 13.42 40.90 32.49
CA THR A 3 12.87 39.86 31.65
C THR A 3 12.00 38.95 32.51
N LYS A 4 10.68 39.04 32.36
CA LYS A 4 9.75 38.06 32.90
C LYS A 4 9.93 36.75 32.16
N GLN A 5 10.56 35.80 32.81
CA GLN A 5 10.50 34.40 32.41
C GLN A 5 9.05 33.93 32.51
N SER A 6 8.51 33.41 31.42
CA SER A 6 7.26 32.65 31.42
C SER A 6 7.38 31.44 32.33
N PRO A 7 6.34 31.04 33.08
CA PRO A 7 6.42 29.89 33.94
C PRO A 7 6.55 28.62 33.08
N THR A 8 7.70 28.00 33.09
CA THR A 8 7.85 26.60 32.67
C THR A 8 7.15 25.75 33.72
N ASN A 9 5.95 25.28 33.42
CA ASN A 9 5.35 24.18 34.16
C ASN A 9 6.20 22.93 33.91
N SER A 10 7.20 22.72 34.76
CA SER A 10 7.86 21.40 34.84
C SER A 10 6.80 20.43 35.33
N PRO A 11 6.50 19.32 34.61
CA PRO A 11 5.61 18.29 35.09
C PRO A 11 6.15 17.75 36.42
N GLY A 12 5.22 17.40 37.34
CA GLY A 12 5.57 16.72 38.59
C GLY A 12 6.31 15.40 38.37
N SER A 13 6.44 14.57 39.41
CA SER A 13 7.04 13.23 39.29
C SER A 13 6.39 12.44 38.15
N LEU A 14 7.19 11.61 37.46
CA LEU A 14 6.70 10.72 36.39
C LEU A 14 5.55 9.85 36.94
N PRO A 15 4.39 9.80 36.26
CA PRO A 15 3.28 8.95 36.70
C PRO A 15 3.63 7.47 36.53
N THR A 16 3.04 6.62 37.36
CA THR A 16 3.28 5.18 37.34
C THR A 16 2.37 4.43 36.37
N GLN A 17 1.31 5.08 35.88
CA GLN A 17 0.35 4.48 34.94
C GLN A 17 -0.25 5.52 34.02
N ALA A 18 -0.70 5.08 32.84
CA ALA A 18 -1.48 5.84 31.85
C ALA A 18 -2.29 4.89 30.97
N GLN A 19 -3.35 5.37 30.34
CA GLN A 19 -4.04 4.57 29.33
C GLN A 19 -3.18 4.44 28.08
N VAL A 20 -2.61 5.55 27.59
CA VAL A 20 -1.75 5.56 26.39
C VAL A 20 -0.42 6.22 26.70
N VAL A 21 0.68 5.55 26.29
CA VAL A 21 2.01 6.15 26.27
C VAL A 21 2.46 6.31 24.81
N ILE A 22 2.68 7.55 24.37
CA ILE A 22 3.23 7.89 23.07
C ILE A 22 4.72 8.14 23.23
N VAL A 23 5.56 7.50 22.41
CA VAL A 23 7.02 7.63 22.44
C VAL A 23 7.48 8.40 21.21
N GLY A 24 7.97 9.62 21.42
CA GLY A 24 8.47 10.55 20.41
C GLY A 24 7.68 11.85 20.33
N GLY A 25 8.38 12.99 20.52
CA GLY A 25 7.83 14.35 20.53
C GLY A 25 7.98 15.10 19.20
N GLY A 26 8.06 14.37 18.07
CA GLY A 26 7.97 14.93 16.74
C GLY A 26 6.53 15.25 16.32
N VAL A 27 6.36 15.71 15.08
CA VAL A 27 5.04 16.08 14.53
C VAL A 27 4.02 14.95 14.65
N ILE A 28 4.42 13.71 14.40
CA ILE A 28 3.51 12.54 14.43
C ILE A 28 3.03 12.27 15.86
N GLY A 29 3.94 12.16 16.84
CA GLY A 29 3.55 11.90 18.23
C GLY A 29 2.70 13.02 18.82
N CYS A 30 3.02 14.29 18.53
CA CYS A 30 2.21 15.43 18.94
C CYS A 30 0.83 15.42 18.27
N SER A 31 0.73 14.99 17.02
CA SER A 31 -0.53 14.87 16.29
C SER A 31 -1.40 13.72 16.83
N VAL A 32 -0.84 12.54 17.09
CA VAL A 32 -1.56 11.42 17.74
C VAL A 32 -2.10 11.87 19.10
N ALA A 33 -1.25 12.51 19.92
CA ALA A 33 -1.65 13.02 21.21
C ALA A 33 -2.82 14.04 21.13
N TYR A 34 -2.74 14.96 20.18
CA TYR A 34 -3.79 15.95 19.94
C TYR A 34 -5.11 15.27 19.55
N HIS A 35 -5.08 14.34 18.59
CA HIS A 35 -6.29 13.70 18.09
C HIS A 35 -6.94 12.73 19.10
N LEU A 36 -6.15 12.06 19.95
CA LEU A 36 -6.71 11.27 21.05
C LEU A 36 -7.56 12.13 21.98
N THR A 37 -7.12 13.37 22.26
CA THR A 37 -7.93 14.28 23.09
C THR A 37 -9.23 14.72 22.40
N LYS A 38 -9.21 14.86 21.06
CA LYS A 38 -10.42 15.17 20.29
C LYS A 38 -11.45 14.04 20.34
N LEU A 39 -10.97 12.79 20.51
CA LEU A 39 -11.81 11.60 20.70
C LEU A 39 -12.17 11.37 22.18
N GLY A 40 -11.82 12.29 23.08
CA GLY A 40 -12.18 12.26 24.49
C GLY A 40 -11.21 11.50 25.40
N TRP A 41 -10.12 10.96 24.87
CA TRP A 41 -9.10 10.27 25.67
C TRP A 41 -8.14 11.28 26.30
N LYS A 42 -8.01 11.27 27.63
CA LYS A 42 -7.25 12.28 28.38
C LYS A 42 -6.11 11.70 29.21
N ASP A 43 -6.17 10.40 29.52
CA ASP A 43 -5.10 9.70 30.25
C ASP A 43 -4.01 9.26 29.27
N VAL A 44 -3.36 10.27 28.70
CA VAL A 44 -2.35 10.14 27.65
C VAL A 44 -1.06 10.81 28.08
N ILE A 45 0.05 10.09 27.98
CA ILE A 45 1.40 10.60 28.25
C ILE A 45 2.20 10.57 26.95
N LEU A 46 2.86 11.67 26.62
CA LEU A 46 3.86 11.72 25.55
C LEU A 46 5.24 11.85 26.17
N LEU A 47 6.15 10.97 25.78
CA LEU A 47 7.54 10.91 26.21
C LEU A 47 8.46 11.32 25.07
N GLU A 48 9.30 12.31 25.32
CA GLU A 48 10.34 12.74 24.39
C GLU A 48 11.72 12.62 25.07
N ARG A 49 12.66 11.95 24.40
CA ARG A 49 14.00 11.68 24.99
C ARG A 49 14.85 12.94 25.16
N LYS A 50 14.64 13.97 24.34
CA LYS A 50 15.30 15.27 24.38
C LYS A 50 14.26 16.38 24.48
N GLU A 51 14.15 17.22 23.48
CA GLU A 51 13.17 18.31 23.38
C GLU A 51 12.19 18.01 22.25
N LEU A 52 10.97 18.54 22.32
CA LEU A 52 10.02 18.45 21.23
C LEU A 52 10.68 18.92 19.93
N THR A 53 10.37 18.25 18.83
CA THR A 53 10.87 18.52 17.47
C THR A 53 12.33 18.18 17.20
N SER A 54 13.11 17.75 18.19
CA SER A 54 14.56 17.60 18.09
C SER A 54 15.07 16.51 17.13
N GLY A 55 14.15 15.64 16.62
CA GLY A 55 14.46 14.64 15.58
C GLY A 55 14.46 15.25 14.18
N THR A 56 13.72 14.63 13.23
CA THR A 56 13.61 15.07 11.83
C THR A 56 12.73 16.33 11.68
N THR A 57 11.79 16.56 12.57
CA THR A 57 10.78 17.62 12.44
C THR A 57 11.37 19.01 12.27
N TRP A 58 12.43 19.37 13.01
CA TRP A 58 12.93 20.74 13.05
C TRP A 58 13.55 21.22 11.72
N HIS A 59 14.08 20.30 10.93
CA HIS A 59 14.78 20.64 9.68
C HIS A 59 13.96 20.37 8.41
N ALA A 60 12.70 19.96 8.55
CA ALA A 60 11.84 19.71 7.39
C ALA A 60 11.59 20.99 6.58
N ALA A 61 11.47 20.85 5.27
CA ALA A 61 11.27 21.99 4.35
C ALA A 61 9.91 22.68 4.52
N GLY A 62 8.95 22.03 5.17
CA GLY A 62 7.66 22.62 5.54
C GLY A 62 6.69 22.82 4.36
N LEU A 63 6.81 22.05 3.29
CA LEU A 63 5.86 22.05 2.20
C LEU A 63 4.52 21.46 2.66
N ILE A 64 3.41 22.14 2.33
CA ILE A 64 2.03 21.72 2.54
C ILE A 64 1.36 21.71 1.18
N VAL A 65 1.38 20.55 0.53
CA VAL A 65 0.94 20.34 -0.85
C VAL A 65 -0.05 19.16 -0.92
N THR A 66 -1.14 19.30 -1.65
CA THR A 66 -2.25 18.33 -1.62
C THR A 66 -2.29 17.37 -2.79
N PRO A 67 -1.80 17.68 -3.99
CA PRO A 67 -1.79 16.70 -5.09
C PRO A 67 -0.90 15.50 -4.75
N GLY A 68 -1.41 14.29 -4.97
CA GLY A 68 -0.71 13.04 -4.68
C GLY A 68 -1.14 11.91 -5.59
N GLU A 69 -0.39 10.82 -5.57
CA GLU A 69 -0.59 9.66 -6.44
C GLU A 69 -1.75 8.77 -5.99
N SER A 70 -2.09 8.80 -4.68
CA SER A 70 -3.19 8.01 -4.12
C SER A 70 -4.27 8.87 -3.50
N GLU A 71 -5.50 8.37 -3.52
CA GLU A 71 -6.64 9.01 -2.87
C GLU A 71 -6.39 9.26 -1.39
N LEU A 72 -5.94 8.23 -0.66
CA LEU A 72 -5.63 8.33 0.76
C LEU A 72 -4.55 9.40 1.03
N GLY A 73 -3.51 9.47 0.18
CA GLY A 73 -2.48 10.50 0.29
C GLY A 73 -3.03 11.92 0.16
N VAL A 74 -3.93 12.13 -0.79
CA VAL A 74 -4.62 13.41 -1.01
C VAL A 74 -5.53 13.76 0.17
N GLU A 75 -6.29 12.81 0.70
CA GLU A 75 -7.15 13.01 1.87
C GLU A 75 -6.36 13.38 3.12
N ILE A 76 -5.27 12.65 3.41
CA ILE A 76 -4.37 12.90 4.53
C ILE A 76 -3.76 14.31 4.43
N SER A 77 -3.27 14.69 3.25
CA SER A 77 -2.62 15.98 3.02
C SER A 77 -3.61 17.13 3.08
N THR A 78 -4.80 16.97 2.49
CA THR A 78 -5.89 17.96 2.57
C THR A 78 -6.33 18.16 4.01
N TYR A 79 -6.53 17.09 4.76
CA TYR A 79 -6.87 17.19 6.19
C TYR A 79 -5.77 17.93 6.98
N THR A 80 -4.51 17.62 6.73
CA THR A 80 -3.37 18.28 7.39
C THR A 80 -3.35 19.78 7.11
N ARG A 81 -3.58 20.17 5.85
CA ARG A 81 -3.64 21.59 5.45
C ARG A 81 -4.76 22.33 6.20
N GLU A 82 -5.97 21.79 6.24
CA GLU A 82 -7.09 22.41 6.93
C GLU A 82 -6.89 22.45 8.46
N LEU A 83 -6.28 21.40 9.03
CA LEU A 83 -5.91 21.39 10.44
C LEU A 83 -4.93 22.52 10.77
N ILE A 84 -3.87 22.67 9.98
CA ILE A 84 -2.86 23.74 10.18
C ILE A 84 -3.50 25.12 10.18
N LYS A 85 -4.44 25.39 9.26
CA LYS A 85 -5.19 26.66 9.19
C LYS A 85 -6.01 26.92 10.44
N SER A 86 -6.55 25.89 11.08
CA SER A 86 -7.43 26.01 12.25
C SER A 86 -6.69 26.09 13.58
N LEU A 87 -5.51 25.51 13.69
CA LEU A 87 -4.78 25.33 14.95
C LEU A 87 -4.40 26.64 15.65
N GLU A 88 -4.04 27.69 14.91
CA GLU A 88 -3.70 28.97 15.50
C GLU A 88 -4.88 29.59 16.23
N ALA A 89 -6.07 29.56 15.63
CA ALA A 89 -7.28 30.04 16.26
C ALA A 89 -7.67 29.25 17.51
N GLU A 90 -7.44 27.93 17.49
CA GLU A 90 -7.75 27.04 18.60
C GLU A 90 -6.77 27.20 19.76
N THR A 91 -5.48 27.19 19.43
CA THR A 91 -4.41 27.06 20.44
C THR A 91 -3.77 28.40 20.81
N GLY A 92 -3.94 29.43 19.98
CA GLY A 92 -3.19 30.68 20.10
C GLY A 92 -1.68 30.52 19.82
N GLN A 93 -1.27 29.44 19.14
CA GLN A 93 0.10 29.18 18.68
C GLN A 93 0.14 29.30 17.16
N PRO A 94 0.92 30.26 16.60
CA PRO A 94 1.11 30.34 15.16
C PRO A 94 1.65 29.03 14.59
N THR A 95 1.24 28.69 13.38
CA THR A 95 1.77 27.54 12.63
C THR A 95 2.73 27.97 11.53
N GLY A 96 2.83 29.27 11.28
CA GLY A 96 3.61 29.84 10.19
C GLY A 96 3.08 29.49 8.80
N PHE A 97 1.83 29.01 8.69
CA PHE A 97 1.24 28.66 7.41
C PHE A 97 1.03 29.88 6.54
N LYS A 98 1.46 29.77 5.30
CA LYS A 98 1.21 30.74 4.22
C LYS A 98 0.65 30.02 3.01
N GLU A 99 -0.53 30.40 2.59
CA GLU A 99 -1.14 29.96 1.35
C GLU A 99 -0.55 30.78 0.20
N ILE A 100 0.40 30.19 -0.51
CA ILE A 100 1.17 30.83 -1.59
C ILE A 100 1.04 30.10 -2.93
N GLY A 101 0.34 28.98 -2.92
CA GLY A 101 0.19 28.11 -4.08
C GLY A 101 1.34 27.12 -4.28
N TYR A 102 1.06 26.12 -5.06
CA TYR A 102 1.98 25.04 -5.41
C TYR A 102 1.89 24.72 -6.90
N LEU A 103 3.03 24.61 -7.56
CA LEU A 103 3.17 24.46 -9.00
C LEU A 103 4.06 23.26 -9.32
N GLN A 104 3.53 22.28 -10.04
CA GLN A 104 4.29 21.16 -10.60
C GLN A 104 4.51 21.36 -12.09
N LEU A 105 5.71 21.02 -12.57
CA LEU A 105 6.05 21.15 -13.99
C LEU A 105 5.93 19.82 -14.73
N ALA A 106 5.40 19.87 -15.94
CA ALA A 106 5.44 18.78 -16.91
C ALA A 106 6.32 19.19 -18.08
N CYS A 107 7.52 18.60 -18.18
CA CYS A 107 8.54 18.95 -19.17
C CYS A 107 8.70 17.87 -20.26
N THR A 108 8.03 16.73 -20.12
CA THR A 108 7.97 15.67 -21.13
C THR A 108 6.52 15.22 -21.36
N PRO A 109 6.21 14.59 -22.50
CA PRO A 109 4.87 14.04 -22.74
C PRO A 109 4.44 13.02 -21.67
N GLU A 110 5.39 12.25 -21.13
CA GLU A 110 5.13 11.25 -20.10
C GLU A 110 4.75 11.91 -18.76
N TRP A 111 5.46 12.98 -18.35
CA TRP A 111 5.08 13.77 -17.18
C TRP A 111 3.75 14.49 -17.36
N LEU A 112 3.46 14.96 -18.57
CA LEU A 112 2.15 15.59 -18.87
C LEU A 112 1.00 14.59 -18.69
N GLU A 113 1.16 13.37 -19.21
CA GLU A 113 0.14 12.32 -19.07
C GLU A 113 -0.08 11.94 -17.62
N GLU A 114 0.99 11.75 -16.87
CA GLU A 114 0.93 11.41 -15.45
C GLU A 114 0.22 12.52 -14.64
N ARG A 115 0.60 13.80 -14.84
CA ARG A 115 -0.06 14.93 -14.16
C ARG A 115 -1.53 15.07 -14.52
N ARG A 116 -1.91 14.77 -15.75
CA ARG A 116 -3.32 14.74 -16.17
C ARG A 116 -4.09 13.62 -15.50
N ARG A 117 -3.49 12.43 -15.30
CA ARG A 117 -4.10 11.35 -14.53
C ARG A 117 -4.31 11.78 -13.07
N MET A 118 -3.33 12.38 -12.44
CA MET A 118 -3.47 12.96 -11.09
C MET A 118 -4.55 14.03 -11.04
N ALA A 119 -4.64 14.91 -12.03
CA ALA A 119 -5.63 16.00 -12.07
C ALA A 119 -7.06 15.45 -12.15
N VAL A 120 -7.26 14.33 -12.84
CA VAL A 120 -8.57 13.66 -12.89
C VAL A 120 -8.95 13.12 -11.52
N ALA A 121 -8.05 12.43 -10.83
CA ALA A 121 -8.26 11.91 -9.47
C ALA A 121 -8.48 13.04 -8.45
N ALA A 122 -7.64 14.08 -8.47
CA ALA A 122 -7.74 15.24 -7.58
C ALA A 122 -9.09 15.96 -7.72
N ARG A 123 -9.64 16.05 -8.94
CA ARG A 123 -10.96 16.66 -9.20
C ARG A 123 -12.08 15.92 -8.49
N ARG A 124 -12.03 14.58 -8.40
CA ARG A 124 -13.01 13.77 -7.67
C ARG A 124 -13.02 14.12 -6.17
N LEU A 125 -11.84 14.40 -5.61
CA LEU A 125 -11.66 14.76 -4.21
C LEU A 125 -11.84 16.27 -3.92
N GLY A 126 -12.28 17.05 -4.93
CA GLY A 126 -12.53 18.47 -4.79
C GLY A 126 -11.27 19.33 -4.68
N VAL A 127 -10.10 18.83 -5.01
CA VAL A 127 -8.85 19.58 -5.03
C VAL A 127 -8.79 20.45 -6.29
N ASN A 128 -8.53 21.74 -6.12
CA ASN A 128 -8.43 22.71 -7.22
C ASN A 128 -7.05 22.60 -7.92
N TYR A 129 -6.81 21.46 -8.55
CA TYR A 129 -5.59 21.15 -9.27
C TYR A 129 -5.83 21.35 -10.78
N ARG A 130 -5.22 22.39 -11.35
CA ARG A 130 -5.51 22.84 -12.70
C ARG A 130 -4.28 22.93 -13.58
N GLU A 131 -4.44 22.49 -14.83
CA GLU A 131 -3.44 22.64 -15.87
C GLU A 131 -3.36 24.11 -16.31
N ILE A 132 -2.16 24.68 -16.41
CA ILE A 132 -1.87 26.04 -16.86
C ILE A 132 -0.80 26.04 -17.96
N SER A 133 -0.78 27.08 -18.77
CA SER A 133 0.17 27.23 -19.88
C SER A 133 1.59 27.58 -19.43
N PRO A 134 2.62 27.30 -20.26
CA PRO A 134 4.00 27.73 -19.97
C PRO A 134 4.15 29.23 -19.76
N ALA A 135 3.30 30.03 -20.40
CA ALA A 135 3.30 31.50 -20.25
C ALA A 135 2.82 31.89 -18.84
N GLU A 136 1.75 31.26 -18.34
CA GLU A 136 1.26 31.45 -16.97
C GLU A 136 2.30 30.97 -15.94
N VAL A 137 2.97 29.84 -16.20
CA VAL A 137 4.10 29.39 -15.37
C VAL A 137 5.19 30.46 -15.28
N LYS A 138 5.58 31.06 -16.42
CA LYS A 138 6.59 32.12 -16.47
C LYS A 138 6.15 33.40 -15.75
N GLU A 139 4.85 33.72 -15.82
CA GLU A 139 4.30 34.89 -15.09
C GLU A 139 4.34 34.64 -13.58
N MET A 140 3.97 33.45 -13.11
CA MET A 140 3.99 33.07 -11.70
C MET A 140 5.41 32.89 -11.16
N TRP A 141 6.32 32.42 -12.00
CA TRP A 141 7.73 32.13 -11.64
C TRP A 141 8.73 32.77 -12.62
N PRO A 142 8.90 34.13 -12.57
CA PRO A 142 9.76 34.83 -13.52
C PRO A 142 11.23 34.39 -13.53
N LEU A 143 11.72 33.82 -12.42
CA LEU A 143 13.10 33.35 -12.25
C LEU A 143 13.34 31.98 -12.90
N ALA A 144 12.29 31.18 -13.19
CA ALA A 144 12.44 29.88 -13.81
C ALA A 144 12.69 29.97 -15.32
N ASP A 145 13.56 29.12 -15.83
CA ASP A 145 13.61 28.78 -17.25
C ASP A 145 12.42 27.89 -17.59
N THR A 146 11.59 28.30 -18.54
CA THR A 146 10.36 27.59 -18.94
C THR A 146 10.40 27.12 -20.39
N ASN A 147 11.55 27.15 -21.05
CA ASN A 147 11.67 26.81 -22.47
C ASN A 147 11.27 25.37 -22.81
N ASP A 148 11.47 24.44 -21.90
CA ASP A 148 11.11 23.02 -22.03
C ASP A 148 9.80 22.63 -21.33
N VAL A 149 9.11 23.59 -20.70
CA VAL A 149 7.84 23.30 -19.99
C VAL A 149 6.73 23.14 -21.01
N ILE A 150 6.02 22.02 -20.95
CA ILE A 150 4.85 21.75 -21.79
C ILE A 150 3.59 22.29 -21.11
N ALA A 151 3.47 22.08 -19.78
CA ALA A 151 2.39 22.60 -18.95
C ALA A 151 2.83 22.72 -17.49
N GLY A 152 2.17 23.60 -16.74
CA GLY A 152 2.19 23.62 -15.29
C GLY A 152 0.89 23.06 -14.72
N PHE A 153 0.96 22.54 -13.49
CA PHE A 153 -0.20 22.11 -12.72
C PHE A 153 -0.21 22.84 -11.39
N TYR A 154 -1.25 23.61 -11.13
CA TYR A 154 -1.28 24.58 -10.04
C TYR A 154 -2.41 24.33 -9.06
N THR A 155 -2.06 24.35 -7.76
CA THR A 155 -3.00 24.28 -6.61
C THR A 155 -2.86 25.56 -5.79
N PRO A 156 -3.83 26.50 -5.85
CA PRO A 156 -3.72 27.80 -5.20
C PRO A 156 -3.81 27.75 -3.66
N GLU A 157 -4.54 26.78 -3.08
CA GLU A 157 -4.78 26.65 -1.64
C GLU A 157 -3.59 26.04 -0.88
N ASP A 158 -2.59 25.55 -1.58
CA ASP A 158 -1.39 24.97 -1.00
C ASP A 158 -0.36 26.04 -0.59
N GLY A 159 0.65 25.61 0.15
CA GLY A 159 1.64 26.55 0.62
C GLY A 159 2.71 25.93 1.50
N ARG A 160 3.19 26.69 2.46
CA ARG A 160 4.23 26.26 3.39
C ARG A 160 3.86 26.57 4.84
N ALA A 161 4.37 25.78 5.78
CA ALA A 161 4.24 26.00 7.22
C ALA A 161 5.62 25.97 7.89
N ASN A 162 5.72 26.50 9.10
CA ASN A 162 6.88 26.26 9.94
C ASN A 162 6.73 24.90 10.65
N PRO A 163 7.60 23.91 10.41
CA PRO A 163 7.45 22.58 11.00
C PRO A 163 7.47 22.56 12.52
N VAL A 164 8.34 23.37 13.13
CA VAL A 164 8.43 23.48 14.60
C VAL A 164 7.17 24.11 15.18
N ASP A 165 6.75 25.25 14.64
CA ASP A 165 5.55 25.97 15.12
C ASP A 165 4.29 25.11 14.98
N PHE A 166 4.12 24.41 13.86
CA PHE A 166 3.01 23.46 13.65
C PHE A 166 3.01 22.35 14.72
N THR A 167 4.17 21.75 14.98
CA THR A 167 4.31 20.70 15.99
C THR A 167 4.04 21.23 17.40
N ILE A 168 4.51 22.42 17.74
CA ILE A 168 4.25 23.06 19.02
C ILE A 168 2.76 23.43 19.17
N ALA A 169 2.09 23.82 18.08
CA ALA A 169 0.65 24.05 18.09
C ALA A 169 -0.12 22.76 18.42
N LEU A 170 0.22 21.63 17.82
CA LEU A 170 -0.32 20.31 18.12
C LEU A 170 -0.07 19.92 19.59
N ALA A 171 1.17 20.06 20.07
CA ALA A 171 1.54 19.76 21.45
C ALA A 171 0.77 20.64 22.46
N LYS A 172 0.58 21.92 22.13
CA LYS A 172 -0.22 22.84 22.96
C LYS A 172 -1.69 22.43 22.99
N GLY A 173 -2.27 22.10 21.84
CA GLY A 173 -3.63 21.58 21.74
C GLY A 173 -3.81 20.28 22.52
N ALA A 174 -2.86 19.36 22.46
CA ALA A 174 -2.84 18.14 23.25
C ALA A 174 -2.80 18.42 24.77
N ARG A 175 -1.92 19.33 25.23
CA ARG A 175 -1.89 19.77 26.65
C ARG A 175 -3.21 20.41 27.10
N MET A 176 -3.82 21.23 26.26
CA MET A 176 -5.14 21.83 26.53
C MET A 176 -6.22 20.75 26.69
N GLY A 177 -6.09 19.63 25.95
CA GLY A 177 -6.96 18.46 26.01
C GLY A 177 -6.69 17.53 27.21
N GLY A 178 -5.59 17.73 27.95
CA GLY A 178 -5.26 16.97 29.16
C GLY A 178 -4.03 16.06 29.04
N VAL A 179 -3.36 15.99 27.89
CA VAL A 179 -2.12 15.21 27.72
C VAL A 179 -0.98 15.78 28.55
N THR A 180 -0.25 14.90 29.22
CA THR A 180 0.99 15.28 29.90
C THR A 180 2.19 14.94 29.02
N ILE A 181 3.05 15.93 28.76
CA ILE A 181 4.24 15.78 27.93
C ILE A 181 5.47 15.89 28.79
N PHE A 182 6.32 14.86 28.74
CA PHE A 182 7.60 14.81 29.43
C PHE A 182 8.73 14.84 28.41
N GLU A 183 9.48 15.90 28.39
CA GLU A 183 10.75 16.04 27.66
C GLU A 183 11.91 15.50 28.50
N ASN A 184 13.05 15.24 27.85
CA ASN A 184 14.24 14.68 28.49
C ASN A 184 13.92 13.39 29.26
N THR A 185 13.08 12.51 28.68
CA THR A 185 12.64 11.25 29.28
C THR A 185 12.75 10.14 28.24
N GLU A 186 13.82 9.36 28.31
CA GLU A 186 14.13 8.30 27.35
C GLU A 186 13.45 7.00 27.72
N VAL A 187 12.75 6.38 26.74
CA VAL A 187 12.25 5.01 26.86
C VAL A 187 13.39 4.04 26.56
N ILE A 188 13.72 3.20 27.55
CA ILE A 188 14.84 2.25 27.49
C ILE A 188 14.39 0.79 27.51
N GLY A 189 13.09 0.54 27.63
CA GLY A 189 12.53 -0.81 27.60
C GLY A 189 11.02 -0.81 27.43
N ILE A 190 10.48 -1.94 26.94
CA ILE A 190 9.05 -2.19 26.77
C ILE A 190 8.63 -3.38 27.60
N ASN A 191 7.67 -3.19 28.50
CA ASN A 191 7.10 -4.25 29.32
C ASN A 191 6.03 -5.03 28.53
N LYS A 192 6.08 -6.37 28.66
CA LYS A 192 5.20 -7.27 27.89
C LYS A 192 4.74 -8.40 28.78
N LYS A 193 3.51 -8.85 28.57
CA LYS A 193 2.94 -10.04 29.20
C LYS A 193 1.94 -10.71 28.27
N ASP A 194 2.04 -12.02 28.10
CA ASP A 194 1.10 -12.85 27.34
C ASP A 194 0.80 -12.31 25.93
N GLY A 195 1.84 -11.80 25.22
CA GLY A 195 1.72 -11.24 23.87
C GLY A 195 1.14 -9.83 23.80
N HIS A 196 0.94 -9.15 24.93
CA HIS A 196 0.45 -7.78 25.02
C HIS A 196 1.53 -6.84 25.58
N VAL A 197 1.54 -5.59 25.12
CA VAL A 197 2.30 -4.54 25.81
C VAL A 197 1.62 -4.23 27.14
N THR A 198 2.40 -3.95 28.18
CA THR A 198 1.90 -3.60 29.51
C THR A 198 2.51 -2.32 30.06
N GLY A 199 3.33 -1.64 29.27
CA GLY A 199 3.92 -0.36 29.64
C GLY A 199 5.34 -0.16 29.11
N VAL A 200 5.99 0.88 29.59
CA VAL A 200 7.34 1.26 29.21
C VAL A 200 8.24 1.41 30.43
N VAL A 201 9.55 1.23 30.22
CA VAL A 201 10.60 1.56 31.19
C VAL A 201 11.35 2.76 30.65
N THR A 202 11.46 3.81 31.47
CA THR A 202 12.22 5.01 31.14
C THR A 202 13.48 5.12 32.01
N ASP A 203 14.37 6.03 31.68
CA ASP A 203 15.53 6.43 32.50
C ASP A 203 15.13 7.04 33.86
N LYS A 204 13.83 7.38 34.06
CA LYS A 204 13.27 8.00 35.25
C LYS A 204 12.28 7.13 36.03
N GLY A 205 11.97 5.94 35.51
CA GLY A 205 11.02 5.01 36.13
C GLY A 205 10.14 4.28 35.09
N ALA A 206 9.32 3.36 35.57
CA ALA A 206 8.39 2.61 34.69
C ALA A 206 6.99 3.22 34.72
N ILE A 207 6.30 3.08 33.60
CA ILE A 207 4.89 3.49 33.44
C ILE A 207 4.12 2.27 32.94
N GLU A 208 3.12 1.82 33.67
CA GLU A 208 2.15 0.85 33.19
C GLU A 208 1.23 1.50 32.15
N ALA A 209 0.96 0.82 31.04
CA ALA A 209 0.11 1.36 29.97
C ALA A 209 -0.70 0.26 29.28
N GLU A 210 -1.94 0.59 28.92
CA GLU A 210 -2.79 -0.26 28.08
C GLU A 210 -2.30 -0.26 26.64
N PHE A 211 -1.93 0.93 26.13
CA PHE A 211 -1.44 1.13 24.77
C PHE A 211 -0.09 1.84 24.77
N VAL A 212 0.79 1.42 23.86
CA VAL A 212 2.05 2.12 23.57
C VAL A 212 2.12 2.43 22.09
N VAL A 213 2.45 3.68 21.76
CA VAL A 213 2.51 4.16 20.36
C VAL A 213 3.94 4.56 20.02
N ASN A 214 4.56 3.87 19.11
CA ASN A 214 5.90 4.16 18.60
C ASN A 214 5.83 5.26 17.53
N CYS A 215 6.09 6.51 17.93
CA CYS A 215 6.23 7.68 17.06
C CYS A 215 7.69 8.20 17.07
N ALA A 216 8.65 7.30 17.29
CA ALA A 216 10.03 7.68 17.56
C ALA A 216 10.86 8.07 16.30
N GLY A 217 10.20 8.25 15.14
CA GLY A 217 10.84 8.71 13.91
C GLY A 217 12.05 7.86 13.53
N LEU A 218 13.22 8.46 13.42
CA LEU A 218 14.49 7.78 13.12
C LEU A 218 14.79 6.60 14.05
N TRP A 219 14.39 6.68 15.34
CA TRP A 219 14.60 5.64 16.36
C TRP A 219 13.43 4.64 16.45
N GLY A 220 12.48 4.70 15.53
CA GLY A 220 11.31 3.82 15.52
C GLY A 220 11.69 2.35 15.40
N ARG A 221 12.77 2.03 14.65
CA ARG A 221 13.30 0.67 14.52
C ARG A 221 13.92 0.17 15.83
N GLU A 222 14.73 0.99 16.49
CA GLU A 222 15.35 0.63 17.78
C GLU A 222 14.29 0.41 18.86
N LEU A 223 13.27 1.24 18.92
CA LEU A 223 12.14 1.05 19.84
C LEU A 223 11.36 -0.23 19.50
N GLY A 224 11.19 -0.54 18.21
CA GLY A 224 10.63 -1.81 17.74
C GLY A 224 11.45 -3.01 18.23
N ILE A 225 12.77 -2.96 18.12
CA ILE A 225 13.67 -4.01 18.62
C ILE A 225 13.49 -4.23 20.14
N LEU A 226 13.39 -3.16 20.95
CA LEU A 226 13.09 -3.27 22.38
C LEU A 226 11.74 -3.95 22.64
N ALA A 227 10.76 -3.71 21.78
CA ALA A 227 9.45 -4.34 21.83
C ALA A 227 9.44 -5.78 21.26
N GLY A 228 10.43 -6.17 20.47
CA GLY A 228 10.42 -7.41 19.69
C GLY A 228 9.49 -7.34 18.48
N VAL A 229 9.34 -6.15 17.92
CA VAL A 229 8.49 -5.82 16.76
C VAL A 229 9.37 -5.47 15.57
N ASN A 230 9.02 -5.98 14.40
CA ASN A 230 9.68 -5.65 13.15
C ASN A 230 9.19 -4.29 12.64
N VAL A 231 10.04 -3.26 12.70
CA VAL A 231 9.79 -1.93 12.14
C VAL A 231 10.84 -1.68 11.07
N PRO A 232 10.57 -2.05 9.81
CA PRO A 232 11.56 -1.97 8.73
C PRO A 232 11.70 -0.55 8.22
N LEU A 233 12.57 0.23 8.85
CA LEU A 233 12.95 1.55 8.39
C LEU A 233 14.45 1.77 8.53
N GLN A 234 15.00 2.62 7.68
CA GLN A 234 16.40 3.01 7.67
C GLN A 234 16.51 4.51 7.40
N ALA A 235 17.44 5.15 8.10
CA ALA A 235 17.76 6.55 7.84
C ALA A 235 18.60 6.70 6.56
N ALA A 236 18.36 7.78 5.81
CA ALA A 236 19.18 8.23 4.70
C ALA A 236 19.48 9.73 4.82
N GLU A 237 20.57 10.16 4.23
CA GLU A 237 20.90 11.56 4.07
C GLU A 237 19.89 12.24 3.15
N HIS A 238 19.43 13.41 3.54
CA HIS A 238 18.55 14.25 2.72
C HIS A 238 19.01 15.69 2.72
N TYR A 239 18.90 16.37 1.58
CA TYR A 239 19.60 17.62 1.31
C TYR A 239 18.69 18.76 0.90
N TYR A 240 19.03 19.95 1.35
CA TYR A 240 18.59 21.20 0.73
C TYR A 240 19.66 22.29 0.82
N LEU A 241 19.57 23.25 -0.10
CA LEU A 241 20.45 24.41 -0.18
C LEU A 241 19.65 25.65 0.16
N LEU A 242 20.21 26.52 1.02
CA LEU A 242 19.69 27.86 1.27
C LEU A 242 20.60 28.89 0.59
N THR A 243 19.99 29.80 -0.15
CA THR A 243 20.75 30.90 -0.79
C THR A 243 20.74 32.15 0.09
N GLN A 244 21.66 33.06 -0.20
CA GLN A 244 21.52 34.46 0.17
C GLN A 244 20.30 35.09 -0.54
N PRO A 245 19.79 36.24 -0.08
CA PRO A 245 18.68 36.92 -0.76
C PRO A 245 18.96 37.15 -2.25
N ILE A 246 17.93 36.90 -3.08
CA ILE A 246 18.01 36.99 -4.55
C ILE A 246 16.99 38.04 -5.02
N GLU A 247 17.41 38.91 -5.91
CA GLU A 247 16.52 39.88 -6.54
C GLU A 247 15.39 39.18 -7.29
N GLY A 248 14.14 39.58 -7.04
CA GLY A 248 12.93 38.98 -7.65
C GLY A 248 12.33 37.87 -6.81
N VAL A 249 12.97 37.39 -5.75
CA VAL A 249 12.37 36.47 -4.78
C VAL A 249 11.53 37.27 -3.77
N HIS A 250 10.29 36.86 -3.56
CA HIS A 250 9.36 37.52 -2.64
C HIS A 250 8.51 36.49 -1.86
N PRO A 251 7.97 36.86 -0.69
CA PRO A 251 7.31 35.90 0.21
C PRO A 251 6.08 35.18 -0.35
N ASP A 252 5.46 35.72 -1.39
CA ASP A 252 4.26 35.16 -2.03
C ASP A 252 4.59 34.35 -3.30
N LEU A 253 5.88 34.05 -3.55
CA LEU A 253 6.30 33.21 -4.65
C LEU A 253 5.80 31.76 -4.41
N PRO A 254 5.01 31.15 -5.33
CA PRO A 254 4.53 29.79 -5.17
C PRO A 254 5.68 28.80 -5.00
N ILE A 255 5.40 27.67 -4.33
CA ILE A 255 6.32 26.53 -4.38
C ILE A 255 6.33 26.01 -5.81
N ILE A 256 7.50 25.68 -6.35
CA ILE A 256 7.62 25.04 -7.65
C ILE A 256 8.41 23.73 -7.53
N GLU A 257 7.91 22.68 -8.17
CA GLU A 257 8.58 21.38 -8.26
C GLU A 257 8.86 20.97 -9.70
N ASP A 258 10.08 20.53 -9.94
CA ASP A 258 10.53 19.92 -11.18
C ASP A 258 11.01 18.49 -10.91
N PHE A 259 10.09 17.55 -11.00
CA PHE A 259 10.37 16.14 -10.75
C PHE A 259 11.41 15.56 -11.70
N GLY A 260 11.39 16.00 -12.98
CA GLY A 260 12.37 15.60 -13.99
C GLY A 260 13.78 16.09 -13.70
N ARG A 261 13.92 17.10 -12.84
CA ARG A 261 15.18 17.65 -12.36
C ARG A 261 15.46 17.38 -10.87
N TYR A 262 14.70 16.49 -10.26
CA TYR A 262 14.88 16.04 -8.87
C TYR A 262 14.89 17.16 -7.85
N SER A 263 14.17 18.29 -8.08
CA SER A 263 14.30 19.49 -7.26
C SER A 263 12.99 20.24 -7.07
N TYR A 264 12.88 20.90 -5.89
CA TYR A 264 11.84 21.86 -5.60
C TYR A 264 12.45 23.16 -5.08
N PHE A 265 11.69 24.27 -5.23
CA PHE A 265 12.12 25.58 -4.85
C PHE A 265 11.00 26.30 -4.10
N ARG A 266 11.35 26.95 -3.00
CA ARG A 266 10.48 27.85 -2.27
C ARG A 266 11.23 29.05 -1.71
N GLU A 267 10.52 30.13 -1.47
CA GLU A 267 11.10 31.30 -0.81
C GLU A 267 11.50 30.99 0.64
N GLU A 268 12.67 31.48 1.06
CA GLU A 268 13.14 31.47 2.43
C GLU A 268 13.93 32.74 2.74
N VAL A 269 13.32 33.65 3.52
CA VAL A 269 13.93 34.93 3.98
C VAL A 269 14.55 35.75 2.83
N GLY A 270 13.80 35.88 1.73
CA GLY A 270 14.24 36.63 0.52
C GLY A 270 15.22 35.88 -0.37
N GLY A 271 15.68 34.69 0.00
CA GLY A 271 16.42 33.75 -0.81
C GLY A 271 15.55 32.54 -1.20
N LEU A 272 16.18 31.50 -1.71
CA LEU A 272 15.53 30.24 -2.06
C LEU A 272 16.02 29.11 -1.16
N LEU A 273 15.09 28.28 -0.73
CA LEU A 273 15.35 26.90 -0.32
C LEU A 273 15.21 26.05 -1.59
N VAL A 274 16.27 25.31 -1.93
CA VAL A 274 16.32 24.37 -3.03
C VAL A 274 16.50 22.98 -2.44
N GLY A 275 15.46 22.13 -2.50
CA GLY A 275 15.53 20.76 -1.99
C GLY A 275 15.71 19.75 -3.12
N PHE A 276 16.20 18.57 -2.76
CA PHE A 276 16.59 17.54 -3.72
C PHE A 276 16.02 16.19 -3.36
N PHE A 277 15.62 15.42 -4.37
CA PHE A 277 15.24 14.01 -4.27
C PHE A 277 16.07 13.21 -5.28
N GLU A 278 17.33 13.07 -4.97
CA GLU A 278 18.28 12.37 -5.84
C GLU A 278 17.92 10.88 -6.00
N PRO A 279 18.08 10.30 -7.22
CA PRO A 279 17.67 8.93 -7.49
C PRO A 279 18.51 7.86 -6.78
N VAL A 280 19.67 8.24 -6.24
CA VAL A 280 20.57 7.34 -5.49
C VAL A 280 20.88 7.97 -4.14
N ALA A 281 20.18 7.51 -3.11
CA ALA A 281 20.37 8.01 -1.74
C ALA A 281 21.59 7.40 -1.05
N ALA A 282 22.04 8.05 0.02
CA ALA A 282 23.08 7.55 0.92
C ALA A 282 22.45 7.09 2.24
N PRO A 283 22.39 5.78 2.54
CA PRO A 283 21.95 5.28 3.84
C PRO A 283 22.85 5.82 4.95
N TRP A 284 22.23 6.20 6.08
CA TRP A 284 22.90 6.78 7.23
C TRP A 284 22.58 6.04 8.52
N GLY A 285 23.48 6.12 9.52
CA GLY A 285 23.25 5.50 10.82
C GLY A 285 23.24 3.97 10.77
N MET A 286 24.08 3.38 9.92
CA MET A 286 24.13 1.94 9.68
C MET A 286 24.51 1.13 10.91
N ASP A 287 25.34 1.71 11.80
CA ASP A 287 25.76 1.13 13.08
C ASP A 287 24.90 1.64 14.27
N GLY A 288 23.73 2.21 13.98
CA GLY A 288 22.84 2.90 14.91
C GLY A 288 22.99 4.42 14.87
N ILE A 289 21.93 5.10 15.29
CA ILE A 289 21.92 6.57 15.36
C ILE A 289 22.66 7.02 16.63
N PRO A 290 23.55 8.03 16.55
CA PRO A 290 24.27 8.53 17.71
C PRO A 290 23.31 8.96 18.84
N LYS A 291 23.59 8.51 20.07
CA LYS A 291 22.70 8.74 21.23
C LYS A 291 22.44 10.21 21.53
N ASP A 292 23.43 11.07 21.25
CA ASP A 292 23.31 12.51 21.49
C ASP A 292 22.77 13.28 20.27
N PHE A 293 22.36 12.59 19.21
CA PHE A 293 21.81 13.23 18.03
C PHE A 293 20.44 13.87 18.33
N ALA A 294 20.46 15.19 18.46
CA ALA A 294 19.28 16.03 18.66
C ALA A 294 19.55 17.39 18.02
N PHE A 295 18.64 17.92 17.21
CA PHE A 295 18.88 19.08 16.36
C PHE A 295 20.18 18.94 15.54
N GLY A 296 20.48 17.70 15.17
CA GLY A 296 21.75 17.33 14.55
C GLY A 296 21.74 17.50 13.04
N GLU A 297 22.92 17.75 12.49
CA GLU A 297 23.18 17.85 11.06
C GLU A 297 24.25 16.84 10.67
N ILE A 298 24.23 16.42 9.41
CA ILE A 298 25.27 15.59 8.80
C ILE A 298 26.16 16.52 7.96
N ASN A 299 27.45 16.25 7.92
CA ASN A 299 28.34 17.00 7.02
C ASN A 299 27.93 16.75 5.57
N PRO A 300 27.59 17.79 4.80
CA PRO A 300 27.08 17.60 3.45
C PRO A 300 28.18 17.12 2.48
N ASP A 301 27.82 16.17 1.63
CA ASP A 301 28.64 15.64 0.55
C ASP A 301 28.44 16.48 -0.72
N TRP A 302 29.31 17.43 -0.92
CA TRP A 302 29.29 18.33 -2.07
C TRP A 302 29.52 17.59 -3.39
N ASP A 303 30.44 16.64 -3.41
CA ASP A 303 30.82 15.93 -4.64
C ASP A 303 29.66 15.08 -5.15
N ARG A 304 28.94 14.41 -4.25
CA ARG A 304 27.75 13.61 -4.57
C ARG A 304 26.59 14.48 -5.06
N MET A 305 26.40 15.65 -4.45
CA MET A 305 25.23 16.48 -4.73
C MET A 305 25.44 17.52 -5.84
N MET A 306 26.68 17.81 -6.23
CA MET A 306 26.99 18.82 -7.24
C MET A 306 26.22 18.58 -8.57
N PRO A 307 26.13 17.36 -9.13
CA PRO A 307 25.35 17.12 -10.36
C PRO A 307 23.88 17.54 -10.26
N TYR A 308 23.27 17.34 -9.09
CA TYR A 308 21.86 17.70 -8.86
C TYR A 308 21.68 19.21 -8.66
N ILE A 309 22.66 19.87 -8.01
CA ILE A 309 22.70 21.33 -7.89
C ILE A 309 22.82 21.97 -9.28
N GLU A 310 23.67 21.42 -10.16
CA GLU A 310 23.82 21.90 -11.53
C GLU A 310 22.50 21.74 -12.33
N ILE A 311 21.83 20.58 -12.23
CA ILE A 311 20.54 20.31 -12.88
C ILE A 311 19.46 21.27 -12.34
N ALA A 312 19.38 21.51 -11.03
CA ALA A 312 18.45 22.47 -10.44
C ALA A 312 18.71 23.91 -10.93
N THR A 313 20.00 24.25 -11.13
CA THR A 313 20.41 25.56 -11.66
C THR A 313 19.97 25.75 -13.12
N GLU A 314 19.79 24.72 -13.91
CA GLU A 314 19.20 24.85 -15.25
C GLU A 314 17.75 25.33 -15.17
N ARG A 315 16.97 24.89 -14.18
CA ARG A 315 15.59 25.34 -13.96
C ARG A 315 15.53 26.78 -13.43
N VAL A 316 16.43 27.14 -12.53
CA VAL A 316 16.48 28.46 -11.90
C VAL A 316 17.87 29.07 -12.10
N PRO A 317 18.15 29.70 -13.30
CA PRO A 317 19.49 30.10 -13.69
C PRO A 317 20.16 31.13 -12.79
N VAL A 318 19.40 31.94 -12.07
CA VAL A 318 19.95 32.94 -11.11
C VAL A 318 20.75 32.28 -9.97
N LEU A 319 20.56 30.99 -9.74
CA LEU A 319 21.33 30.21 -8.74
C LEU A 319 22.83 30.15 -9.08
N LYS A 320 23.24 30.35 -10.34
CA LYS A 320 24.65 30.37 -10.75
C LYS A 320 25.43 31.44 -10.03
N ASP A 321 24.80 32.57 -9.81
CA ASP A 321 25.42 33.77 -9.23
C ASP A 321 24.98 34.01 -7.78
N ALA A 322 24.08 33.20 -7.28
CA ALA A 322 23.56 33.32 -5.92
C ALA A 322 24.58 32.84 -4.88
N GLY A 323 24.80 33.65 -3.86
CA GLY A 323 25.59 33.23 -2.70
C GLY A 323 24.85 32.10 -1.93
N ILE A 324 25.60 31.09 -1.52
CA ILE A 324 25.08 30.02 -0.67
C ILE A 324 25.14 30.50 0.79
N HIS A 325 23.96 30.48 1.47
CA HIS A 325 23.87 30.74 2.89
C HIS A 325 24.20 29.49 3.68
N LYS A 326 23.60 28.34 3.29
CA LYS A 326 23.82 27.05 3.93
C LYS A 326 23.56 25.91 2.95
N PHE A 327 24.41 24.90 2.96
CA PHE A 327 24.10 23.60 2.39
C PHE A 327 23.84 22.63 3.54
N PHE A 328 22.62 22.17 3.65
CA PHE A 328 22.13 21.37 4.75
C PHE A 328 22.04 19.91 4.36
N CYS A 329 22.44 19.03 5.26
CA CYS A 329 22.18 17.61 5.23
C CYS A 329 21.62 17.15 6.57
N GLY A 330 20.47 16.50 6.55
CA GLY A 330 19.85 15.89 7.73
C GLY A 330 19.39 14.45 7.44
N PRO A 331 19.29 13.61 8.47
CA PRO A 331 18.80 12.27 8.28
C PRO A 331 17.27 12.23 8.28
N GLU A 332 16.69 11.47 7.36
CA GLU A 332 15.26 11.14 7.33
C GLU A 332 15.05 9.63 7.26
N SER A 333 13.87 9.15 7.70
CA SER A 333 13.58 7.71 7.73
C SER A 333 12.78 7.27 6.52
N PHE A 334 13.26 6.20 5.90
CA PHE A 334 12.64 5.58 4.73
C PHE A 334 12.26 4.12 4.99
N THR A 335 11.17 3.69 4.38
CA THR A 335 10.63 2.34 4.42
C THR A 335 10.96 1.60 3.13
N PRO A 336 10.86 0.26 3.08
CA PRO A 336 11.22 -0.49 1.89
C PRO A 336 10.41 -0.22 0.63
N ASP A 337 9.19 0.26 0.80
CA ASP A 337 8.19 0.44 -0.27
C ASP A 337 7.73 1.90 -0.43
N GLY A 338 8.26 2.82 0.37
CA GLY A 338 7.87 4.24 0.35
C GLY A 338 6.54 4.54 1.06
N GLY A 339 5.81 3.55 1.54
CA GLY A 339 4.60 3.74 2.34
C GLY A 339 4.90 3.94 3.83
N PRO A 340 4.12 4.73 4.60
CA PRO A 340 4.31 4.86 6.03
C PRO A 340 4.04 3.55 6.76
N LEU A 341 4.62 3.37 7.95
CA LEU A 341 4.37 2.23 8.84
C LEU A 341 3.38 2.67 9.91
N MET A 342 2.13 2.22 9.80
CA MET A 342 1.05 2.60 10.71
C MET A 342 0.32 1.36 11.22
N GLY A 343 -0.31 1.47 12.39
CA GLY A 343 -1.21 0.45 12.93
C GLY A 343 -0.63 -0.40 14.05
N GLU A 344 -1.40 -1.41 14.45
CA GLU A 344 -1.04 -2.36 15.49
C GLU A 344 0.03 -3.33 14.99
N ALA A 345 1.09 -3.51 15.76
CA ALA A 345 2.18 -4.41 15.41
C ALA A 345 1.75 -5.88 15.42
N PRO A 346 2.07 -6.67 14.38
CA PRO A 346 1.68 -8.07 14.28
C PRO A 346 2.21 -8.96 15.42
N GLU A 347 3.35 -8.59 15.99
CA GLU A 347 4.06 -9.38 17.03
C GLU A 347 3.62 -9.05 18.46
N LEU A 348 3.01 -7.88 18.68
CA LEU A 348 2.73 -7.39 20.04
C LEU A 348 1.44 -6.59 20.10
N LYS A 349 0.43 -7.16 20.69
CA LYS A 349 -0.89 -6.54 20.81
C LYS A 349 -0.84 -5.25 21.65
N ASN A 350 -1.64 -4.25 21.24
CA ASN A 350 -1.73 -2.90 21.82
C ASN A 350 -0.43 -2.08 21.68
N PHE A 351 0.55 -2.58 20.94
CA PHE A 351 1.70 -1.81 20.53
C PHE A 351 1.49 -1.29 19.11
N TYR A 352 1.34 0.02 18.97
CA TYR A 352 1.09 0.68 17.70
C TYR A 352 2.36 1.35 17.17
N VAL A 353 2.45 1.47 15.86
CA VAL A 353 3.54 2.17 15.16
C VAL A 353 2.98 3.28 14.30
N ALA A 354 3.64 4.43 14.27
CA ALA A 354 3.40 5.51 13.34
C ALA A 354 4.74 6.18 13.01
N ALA A 355 5.44 5.65 11.99
CA ALA A 355 6.80 6.02 11.64
C ALA A 355 7.06 5.84 10.14
N GLY A 356 8.24 6.23 9.66
CA GLY A 356 8.65 6.00 8.28
C GLY A 356 7.83 6.80 7.26
N LEU A 357 7.69 8.10 7.46
CA LEU A 357 6.88 8.97 6.58
C LEU A 357 7.59 9.37 5.28
N ASN A 358 8.76 8.85 4.99
CA ASN A 358 9.46 8.98 3.71
C ASN A 358 9.56 10.45 3.21
N SER A 359 10.02 11.36 4.07
CA SER A 359 10.10 12.82 3.84
C SER A 359 8.76 13.59 3.86
N LEU A 360 7.61 12.92 3.96
CA LEU A 360 6.28 13.55 3.92
C LEU A 360 5.69 13.84 5.32
N GLY A 361 6.48 13.73 6.39
CA GLY A 361 5.99 13.78 7.77
C GLY A 361 5.27 15.07 8.16
N ILE A 362 5.67 16.24 7.67
CA ILE A 362 4.97 17.50 7.93
C ILE A 362 3.68 17.58 7.12
N LEU A 363 3.76 17.25 5.85
CA LEU A 363 2.64 17.23 4.93
C LEU A 363 1.50 16.31 5.39
N GLN A 364 1.85 15.15 5.91
CA GLN A 364 0.89 14.09 6.27
C GLN A 364 0.59 14.03 7.76
N GLY A 365 1.37 14.72 8.60
CA GLY A 365 1.36 14.54 10.05
C GLY A 365 0.02 14.74 10.73
N GLY A 366 -0.80 15.69 10.24
CA GLY A 366 -2.15 15.92 10.75
C GLY A 366 -3.06 14.72 10.52
N GLY A 367 -3.14 14.24 9.28
CA GLY A 367 -4.00 13.12 8.88
C GLY A 367 -3.53 11.79 9.47
N VAL A 368 -2.22 11.54 9.48
CA VAL A 368 -1.64 10.34 10.13
C VAL A 368 -2.02 10.28 11.61
N GLY A 369 -1.88 11.40 12.35
CA GLY A 369 -2.27 11.43 13.76
C GLY A 369 -3.76 11.20 13.98
N LYS A 370 -4.62 11.70 13.10
CA LYS A 370 -6.08 11.45 13.14
C LYS A 370 -6.39 9.97 12.94
N ILE A 371 -5.85 9.37 11.87
CA ILE A 371 -6.08 7.95 11.56
C ILE A 371 -5.60 7.07 12.71
N MET A 372 -4.40 7.32 13.23
CA MET A 372 -3.85 6.54 14.34
C MET A 372 -4.68 6.67 15.61
N ALA A 373 -5.13 7.87 15.96
CA ALA A 373 -5.98 8.08 17.13
C ALA A 373 -7.31 7.32 16.99
N GLN A 374 -7.95 7.40 15.83
CA GLN A 374 -9.17 6.64 15.54
C GLN A 374 -8.93 5.13 15.60
N TRP A 375 -7.83 4.65 14.98
CA TRP A 375 -7.49 3.23 14.98
C TRP A 375 -7.29 2.67 16.39
N ILE A 376 -6.61 3.44 17.27
CA ILE A 376 -6.40 3.04 18.67
C ILE A 376 -7.72 3.01 19.45
N VAL A 377 -8.59 4.02 19.26
CA VAL A 377 -9.86 4.16 19.99
C VAL A 377 -10.88 3.14 19.53
N ASP A 378 -10.98 2.91 18.21
CA ASP A 378 -12.01 2.07 17.59
C ASP A 378 -11.55 0.60 17.47
N GLY A 379 -10.23 0.33 17.56
CA GLY A 379 -9.63 -1.01 17.42
C GLY A 379 -9.53 -1.51 15.97
N TYR A 380 -9.78 -0.64 14.98
CA TYR A 380 -9.67 -0.94 13.54
C TYR A 380 -9.23 0.30 12.75
N CYS A 381 -8.65 0.09 11.57
CA CYS A 381 -8.27 1.18 10.68
C CYS A 381 -9.51 1.84 10.07
N PRO A 382 -9.66 3.17 10.16
CA PRO A 382 -10.83 3.87 9.61
C PRO A 382 -10.75 4.13 8.09
N VAL A 383 -9.61 3.84 7.46
CA VAL A 383 -9.33 4.09 6.03
C VAL A 383 -8.82 2.81 5.36
N GLU A 384 -8.69 2.84 4.03
CA GLU A 384 -7.96 1.79 3.32
C GLU A 384 -6.54 1.66 3.88
N LYS A 385 -6.13 0.43 4.26
CA LYS A 385 -4.92 0.22 5.05
C LYS A 385 -3.78 -0.47 4.31
N HIS A 386 -4.01 -1.00 3.12
CA HIS A 386 -3.05 -1.87 2.44
C HIS A 386 -1.65 -1.25 2.35
N HIS A 387 -1.56 0.02 1.95
CA HIS A 387 -0.28 0.71 1.78
C HIS A 387 0.29 1.36 3.04
N ILE A 388 -0.45 1.38 4.14
CA ILE A 388 -0.03 2.03 5.39
C ILE A 388 0.15 1.07 6.56
N ASP A 389 -0.52 -0.09 6.55
CA ASP A 389 -0.49 -1.05 7.66
C ASP A 389 0.90 -1.68 7.81
N ILE A 390 1.48 -1.60 9.02
CA ILE A 390 2.75 -2.26 9.33
C ILE A 390 2.67 -3.78 9.13
N ALA A 391 1.48 -4.36 9.21
CA ALA A 391 1.26 -5.79 8.98
C ALA A 391 1.50 -6.23 7.51
N ARG A 392 1.71 -5.30 6.56
CA ARG A 392 2.18 -5.64 5.20
C ARG A 392 3.65 -6.05 5.15
N CYS A 393 4.42 -5.73 6.21
CA CYS A 393 5.86 -5.94 6.22
C CYS A 393 6.24 -7.37 6.60
N PHE A 394 7.23 -7.92 5.91
CA PHE A 394 7.78 -9.24 6.18
C PHE A 394 8.99 -9.15 7.12
N PRO A 395 9.25 -10.19 7.93
CA PRO A 395 10.40 -10.17 8.85
C PRO A 395 11.75 -9.93 8.17
N PHE A 396 11.97 -10.46 6.95
CA PHE A 396 13.24 -10.27 6.23
C PHE A 396 13.50 -8.82 5.83
N GLN A 397 12.45 -8.00 5.64
CA GLN A 397 12.57 -6.59 5.30
C GLN A 397 13.19 -5.75 6.42
N GLY A 398 13.14 -6.23 7.68
CA GLY A 398 13.83 -5.64 8.82
C GLY A 398 15.32 -5.99 8.92
N THR A 399 15.85 -6.83 8.03
CA THR A 399 17.29 -7.17 8.06
C THR A 399 18.14 -5.98 7.58
N GLN A 400 19.33 -5.81 8.20
CA GLN A 400 20.21 -4.68 7.90
C GLN A 400 20.57 -4.61 6.41
N LYS A 401 20.91 -5.75 5.81
CA LYS A 401 21.27 -5.79 4.39
C LYS A 401 20.12 -5.35 3.47
N PHE A 402 18.90 -5.86 3.71
CA PHE A 402 17.76 -5.50 2.88
C PHE A 402 17.45 -4.00 2.99
N LEU A 403 17.43 -3.48 4.22
CA LEU A 403 17.18 -2.06 4.47
C LEU A 403 18.24 -1.17 3.80
N THR A 404 19.52 -1.55 3.91
CA THR A 404 20.60 -0.78 3.27
C THR A 404 20.44 -0.73 1.75
N ASP A 405 20.27 -1.89 1.13
CA ASP A 405 20.18 -1.99 -0.34
C ASP A 405 18.93 -1.25 -0.86
N ARG A 406 17.79 -1.38 -0.18
CA ARG A 406 16.52 -0.79 -0.58
C ARG A 406 16.48 0.73 -0.35
N THR A 407 17.05 1.24 0.73
CA THR A 407 17.05 2.68 1.06
C THR A 407 17.79 3.51 0.02
N VAL A 408 18.79 2.95 -0.66
CA VAL A 408 19.48 3.62 -1.77
C VAL A 408 18.50 4.06 -2.88
N GLU A 409 17.45 3.28 -3.13
CA GLU A 409 16.46 3.55 -4.17
C GLU A 409 15.26 4.37 -3.66
N THR A 410 14.82 4.13 -2.43
CA THR A 410 13.49 4.56 -1.93
C THR A 410 13.33 6.09 -1.91
N LEU A 411 14.36 6.85 -1.55
CA LEU A 411 14.30 8.32 -1.54
C LEU A 411 13.99 8.85 -2.94
N GLY A 412 14.69 8.37 -3.95
CA GLY A 412 14.52 8.80 -5.33
C GLY A 412 13.18 8.42 -5.96
N LEU A 413 12.48 7.41 -5.41
CA LEU A 413 11.14 7.03 -5.89
C LEU A 413 10.13 8.17 -5.76
N GLN A 414 10.31 9.09 -4.80
CA GLN A 414 9.44 10.26 -4.61
C GLN A 414 9.40 11.19 -5.85
N TYR A 415 10.46 11.19 -6.67
CA TYR A 415 10.59 12.02 -7.87
C TYR A 415 10.75 11.19 -9.15
N LYS A 416 10.58 9.89 -9.06
CA LYS A 416 10.60 8.98 -10.23
C LYS A 416 9.23 8.99 -10.90
N LEU A 417 9.20 9.08 -12.23
CA LEU A 417 7.99 8.84 -12.99
C LEU A 417 7.65 7.34 -12.91
N ILE A 418 6.56 7.04 -12.23
CA ILE A 418 6.12 5.66 -12.00
C ILE A 418 5.13 5.25 -13.09
N PHE A 419 5.62 4.51 -14.06
CA PHE A 419 4.77 3.88 -15.06
C PHE A 419 4.07 2.64 -14.50
N PRO A 420 2.95 2.23 -15.09
CA PRO A 420 2.37 0.93 -14.79
C PRO A 420 3.40 -0.20 -14.94
N ASN A 421 3.36 -1.16 -14.02
CA ASN A 421 4.26 -2.31 -13.95
C ASN A 421 5.73 -1.97 -13.64
N THR A 422 6.02 -0.76 -13.15
CA THR A 422 7.35 -0.43 -12.63
C THR A 422 7.55 -1.11 -11.28
N GLY A 423 8.65 -1.84 -11.13
CA GLY A 423 9.02 -2.48 -9.86
C GLY A 423 10.32 -1.91 -9.29
N ASN A 424 10.68 -2.41 -8.09
CA ASN A 424 11.95 -2.08 -7.47
C ASN A 424 13.13 -2.77 -8.19
N GLU A 425 14.24 -2.05 -8.31
CA GLU A 425 15.46 -2.53 -8.96
C GLU A 425 16.51 -3.02 -7.95
N SER A 426 16.45 -2.52 -6.72
CA SER A 426 17.34 -2.92 -5.63
C SER A 426 16.82 -4.15 -4.88
N ALA A 427 17.68 -4.76 -4.07
CA ALA A 427 17.39 -5.93 -3.25
C ALA A 427 16.69 -7.08 -4.02
N ARG A 428 17.14 -7.32 -5.24
CA ARG A 428 16.64 -8.40 -6.12
C ARG A 428 17.21 -9.74 -5.70
N ASN A 429 16.53 -10.82 -6.12
CA ASN A 429 16.92 -12.21 -5.86
C ASN A 429 16.93 -12.59 -4.36
N VAL A 430 16.11 -11.95 -3.55
CA VAL A 430 16.00 -12.21 -2.11
C VAL A 430 15.25 -13.51 -1.85
N ARG A 431 14.11 -13.72 -2.51
CA ARG A 431 13.30 -14.94 -2.40
C ARG A 431 13.06 -15.52 -3.78
N LYS A 432 13.36 -16.79 -3.95
CA LYS A 432 13.18 -17.53 -5.20
C LYS A 432 12.38 -18.79 -4.95
N THR A 433 11.53 -19.15 -5.89
CA THR A 433 10.85 -20.43 -5.87
C THR A 433 11.83 -21.57 -6.23
N ALA A 434 11.48 -22.81 -5.88
CA ALA A 434 12.34 -23.97 -6.18
C ALA A 434 12.52 -24.22 -7.68
N ILE A 435 11.66 -23.65 -8.53
CA ILE A 435 11.69 -23.79 -9.99
C ILE A 435 12.12 -22.50 -10.71
N HIS A 436 12.60 -21.50 -9.98
CA HIS A 436 12.99 -20.19 -10.53
C HIS A 436 13.94 -20.32 -11.74
N ASP A 437 14.98 -21.16 -11.62
CA ASP A 437 15.98 -21.30 -12.68
C ASP A 437 15.43 -21.99 -13.94
N GLN A 438 14.45 -22.86 -13.78
CA GLN A 438 13.71 -23.48 -14.88
C GLN A 438 12.84 -22.45 -15.61
N LEU A 439 12.14 -21.59 -14.85
CA LEU A 439 11.32 -20.53 -15.41
C LEU A 439 12.18 -19.49 -16.14
N ALA A 440 13.34 -19.14 -15.58
CA ALA A 440 14.30 -18.26 -16.25
C ALA A 440 14.76 -18.83 -17.60
N LYS A 441 15.05 -20.14 -17.67
CA LYS A 441 15.38 -20.83 -18.91
C LYS A 441 14.22 -20.88 -19.91
N ALA A 442 12.99 -20.91 -19.41
CA ALA A 442 11.78 -20.85 -20.23
C ALA A 442 11.47 -19.44 -20.77
N GLY A 443 12.25 -18.42 -20.39
CA GLY A 443 12.12 -17.06 -20.87
C GLY A 443 11.30 -16.13 -19.95
N ALA A 444 11.19 -16.45 -18.65
CA ALA A 444 10.50 -15.59 -17.70
C ALA A 444 11.20 -14.24 -17.52
N TYR A 445 10.43 -13.15 -17.56
CA TYR A 445 10.76 -11.89 -16.91
C TYR A 445 10.24 -11.94 -15.48
N PHE A 446 11.08 -11.56 -14.52
CA PHE A 446 10.69 -11.56 -13.11
C PHE A 446 10.48 -10.14 -12.60
N ALA A 447 9.31 -9.87 -12.03
CA ALA A 447 9.05 -8.71 -11.20
C ALA A 447 9.37 -9.01 -9.73
N GLU A 448 9.73 -7.98 -8.96
CA GLU A 448 9.90 -8.12 -7.52
C GLU A 448 8.58 -7.84 -6.82
N GLY A 449 8.11 -8.76 -5.99
CA GLY A 449 6.97 -8.57 -5.11
C GLY A 449 7.23 -9.26 -3.77
N MET A 450 7.18 -8.51 -2.66
CA MET A 450 7.42 -9.04 -1.30
C MET A 450 8.74 -9.81 -1.18
N GLY A 451 9.77 -9.35 -1.89
CA GLY A 451 11.06 -10.01 -1.99
C GLY A 451 11.10 -11.26 -2.89
N TRP A 452 9.96 -11.74 -3.37
CA TRP A 452 9.91 -12.82 -4.35
C TRP A 452 10.27 -12.33 -5.75
N GLU A 453 11.01 -13.15 -6.48
CA GLU A 453 11.12 -13.06 -7.93
C GLU A 453 9.90 -13.75 -8.54
N ILE A 454 8.93 -12.97 -8.99
CA ILE A 454 7.64 -13.44 -9.50
C ILE A 454 7.69 -13.46 -11.02
N PRO A 455 7.40 -14.60 -11.70
CA PRO A 455 7.33 -14.62 -13.16
C PRO A 455 6.16 -13.76 -13.63
N ASP A 456 6.47 -12.65 -14.28
CA ASP A 456 5.50 -11.63 -14.66
C ASP A 456 4.95 -11.83 -16.08
N TRP A 457 5.83 -12.20 -17.01
CA TRP A 457 5.51 -12.58 -18.40
C TRP A 457 6.67 -13.37 -19.02
N TYR A 458 6.45 -13.98 -20.18
CA TYR A 458 7.45 -14.83 -20.85
C TYR A 458 7.78 -14.34 -22.26
N ALA A 459 9.08 -14.18 -22.54
CA ALA A 459 9.58 -13.91 -23.88
C ALA A 459 9.51 -15.16 -24.76
N PRO A 460 9.22 -15.03 -26.07
CA PRO A 460 9.26 -16.13 -27.00
C PRO A 460 10.67 -16.75 -27.10
N PRO A 461 10.82 -18.03 -27.51
CA PRO A 461 12.11 -18.66 -27.69
C PRO A 461 13.05 -17.81 -28.54
N GLY A 462 14.29 -17.62 -28.06
CA GLY A 462 15.32 -16.82 -28.73
C GLY A 462 15.23 -15.32 -28.56
N LYS A 463 14.26 -14.83 -27.76
CA LYS A 463 14.17 -13.44 -27.34
C LYS A 463 14.60 -13.29 -25.88
N GLU A 464 15.23 -12.17 -25.56
CA GLU A 464 15.56 -11.83 -24.19
C GLU A 464 14.32 -11.26 -23.49
N ALA A 465 14.03 -11.74 -22.28
CA ALA A 465 12.96 -11.19 -21.44
C ALA A 465 13.48 -9.91 -20.78
N LYS A 466 13.14 -8.77 -21.36
CA LYS A 466 13.51 -7.45 -20.83
C LYS A 466 12.46 -6.39 -21.14
N ILE A 467 12.40 -5.39 -20.28
CA ILE A 467 11.63 -4.18 -20.53
C ILE A 467 12.49 -3.23 -21.37
N GLU A 468 12.00 -2.86 -22.56
CA GLU A 468 12.71 -1.94 -23.45
C GLU A 468 12.48 -0.50 -23.01
N LYS A 469 11.22 -0.12 -22.72
CA LYS A 469 10.81 1.18 -22.22
C LYS A 469 9.43 1.05 -21.60
N TYR A 470 9.25 1.62 -20.40
CA TYR A 470 7.92 1.78 -19.80
C TYR A 470 7.10 2.85 -20.53
N THR A 471 5.80 2.66 -20.59
CA THR A 471 4.87 3.56 -21.24
C THR A 471 3.46 3.46 -20.63
N TRP A 472 2.65 4.52 -20.79
CA TRP A 472 1.21 4.50 -20.50
C TRP A 472 0.38 3.80 -21.59
N LYS A 473 1.04 3.42 -22.70
CA LYS A 473 0.43 2.67 -23.81
C LYS A 473 0.74 1.18 -23.67
N ARG A 474 0.51 0.42 -24.76
CA ARG A 474 0.86 -1.00 -24.82
C ARG A 474 2.35 -1.19 -24.63
N GLN A 475 2.71 -2.03 -23.68
CA GLN A 475 4.10 -2.36 -23.34
C GLN A 475 4.74 -3.23 -24.44
N ASN A 476 6.08 -3.35 -24.48
CA ASN A 476 6.77 -4.17 -25.47
C ASN A 476 6.44 -5.68 -25.38
N TRP A 477 5.96 -6.14 -24.25
CA TRP A 477 5.54 -7.55 -24.02
C TRP A 477 4.05 -7.79 -24.28
N PHE A 478 3.27 -6.80 -24.69
CA PHE A 478 1.83 -6.91 -24.93
C PHE A 478 1.45 -8.08 -25.84
N ALA A 479 2.20 -8.30 -26.94
CA ALA A 479 1.95 -9.43 -27.83
C ALA A 479 2.26 -10.79 -27.20
N TYR A 480 3.19 -10.84 -26.24
CA TYR A 480 3.54 -12.08 -25.53
C TYR A 480 2.41 -12.45 -24.56
N LEU A 481 1.85 -11.46 -23.85
CA LEU A 481 0.67 -11.67 -23.02
C LEU A 481 -0.53 -12.18 -23.81
N ALA A 482 -0.74 -11.68 -25.01
CA ALA A 482 -1.82 -12.15 -25.89
C ALA A 482 -1.71 -13.65 -26.17
N GLU A 483 -0.48 -14.14 -26.39
CA GLU A 483 -0.22 -15.56 -26.62
C GLU A 483 -0.37 -16.42 -25.33
N GLU A 484 0.05 -15.90 -24.18
CA GLU A 484 -0.15 -16.57 -22.88
C GLU A 484 -1.65 -16.68 -22.56
N HIS A 485 -2.38 -15.58 -22.70
CA HIS A 485 -3.83 -15.51 -22.50
C HIS A 485 -4.56 -16.48 -23.44
N LYS A 486 -4.20 -16.47 -24.73
CA LYS A 486 -4.79 -17.35 -25.74
C LYS A 486 -4.56 -18.83 -25.38
N ALA A 487 -3.35 -19.19 -24.97
CA ALA A 487 -3.05 -20.57 -24.56
C ALA A 487 -3.92 -21.02 -23.38
N CYS A 488 -4.20 -20.14 -22.42
CA CYS A 488 -5.15 -20.44 -21.33
C CYS A 488 -6.57 -20.70 -21.84
N ARG A 489 -7.01 -19.92 -22.83
CA ARG A 489 -8.39 -20.05 -23.37
C ARG A 489 -8.57 -21.23 -24.33
N GLU A 490 -7.53 -21.61 -25.10
CA GLU A 490 -7.63 -22.60 -26.18
C GLU A 490 -6.91 -23.92 -25.90
N ASP A 491 -5.83 -23.86 -25.09
CA ASP A 491 -4.94 -24.99 -24.84
C ASP A 491 -4.75 -25.27 -23.33
N VAL A 492 -3.54 -25.04 -22.80
CA VAL A 492 -3.19 -25.19 -21.40
C VAL A 492 -2.00 -24.30 -21.04
N ILE A 493 -2.02 -23.69 -19.86
CA ILE A 493 -0.90 -22.94 -19.31
C ILE A 493 -0.37 -23.58 -18.03
N LEU A 494 0.89 -23.26 -17.72
CA LEU A 494 1.56 -23.53 -16.45
C LEU A 494 1.99 -22.19 -15.85
N MET A 495 1.56 -21.91 -14.61
CA MET A 495 1.96 -20.73 -13.84
C MET A 495 2.63 -21.15 -12.53
N ASP A 496 3.64 -20.41 -12.12
CA ASP A 496 4.20 -20.46 -10.77
C ASP A 496 3.55 -19.37 -9.91
N VAL A 497 2.67 -19.76 -9.00
CA VAL A 497 2.02 -18.89 -8.03
C VAL A 497 2.43 -19.22 -6.59
N THR A 498 3.66 -19.70 -6.43
CA THR A 498 4.25 -20.13 -5.15
C THR A 498 4.30 -19.02 -4.11
N SER A 499 4.29 -17.76 -4.52
CA SER A 499 4.28 -16.59 -3.63
C SER A 499 3.01 -16.48 -2.76
N MET A 500 1.90 -17.14 -3.13
CA MET A 500 0.69 -17.17 -2.32
C MET A 500 0.96 -17.77 -0.94
N SER A 501 0.34 -17.20 0.09
CA SER A 501 0.46 -17.64 1.48
C SER A 501 -0.29 -18.94 1.74
N LYS A 502 0.29 -19.85 2.52
CA LYS A 502 -0.28 -21.17 2.83
C LYS A 502 -0.17 -21.43 4.31
N PHE A 503 -1.32 -21.64 4.96
CA PHE A 503 -1.38 -21.93 6.38
C PHE A 503 -2.11 -23.25 6.66
N LEU A 504 -1.65 -23.97 7.66
CA LEU A 504 -2.37 -25.11 8.25
C LEU A 504 -2.96 -24.67 9.58
N VAL A 505 -4.27 -24.93 9.74
CA VAL A 505 -4.95 -24.81 11.04
C VAL A 505 -5.37 -26.20 11.47
N GLN A 506 -4.88 -26.67 12.62
CA GLN A 506 -5.05 -28.04 13.08
C GLN A 506 -5.45 -28.08 14.54
N GLY A 507 -6.24 -29.10 14.90
CA GLY A 507 -6.68 -29.38 16.24
C GLY A 507 -8.18 -29.55 16.35
N ARG A 508 -8.65 -30.18 17.43
CA ARG A 508 -10.07 -30.51 17.63
C ARG A 508 -11.02 -29.32 17.60
N ASP A 509 -10.49 -28.11 17.86
CA ASP A 509 -11.29 -26.85 17.83
C ASP A 509 -11.10 -26.05 16.51
N ALA A 510 -10.33 -26.58 15.55
CA ALA A 510 -10.01 -25.88 14.30
C ALA A 510 -11.27 -25.49 13.49
N GLU A 511 -12.24 -26.41 13.35
CA GLU A 511 -13.50 -26.14 12.66
C GLU A 511 -14.25 -24.97 13.30
N LYS A 512 -14.41 -25.00 14.62
CA LYS A 512 -15.14 -23.98 15.37
C LYS A 512 -14.48 -22.61 15.26
N VAL A 513 -13.15 -22.57 15.40
CA VAL A 513 -12.37 -21.35 15.29
C VAL A 513 -12.49 -20.77 13.88
N LEU A 514 -12.22 -21.55 12.86
CA LEU A 514 -12.30 -21.09 11.48
C LEU A 514 -13.71 -20.69 11.07
N ASN A 515 -14.71 -21.40 11.55
CA ASN A 515 -16.10 -21.07 11.26
C ASN A 515 -16.54 -19.74 11.91
N ASN A 516 -15.90 -19.33 13.01
CA ASN A 516 -16.09 -17.99 13.59
C ASN A 516 -15.40 -16.88 12.78
N ILE A 517 -14.24 -17.18 12.18
CA ILE A 517 -13.45 -16.20 11.41
C ILE A 517 -14.01 -16.02 9.99
N CYS A 518 -14.35 -17.11 9.31
CA CYS A 518 -14.79 -17.13 7.91
C CYS A 518 -16.24 -16.67 7.76
N ALA A 519 -16.54 -15.86 6.77
CA ALA A 519 -17.91 -15.45 6.44
C ALA A 519 -18.73 -16.61 5.84
N ASN A 520 -18.07 -17.53 5.12
CA ASN A 520 -18.70 -18.76 4.61
C ASN A 520 -18.64 -19.89 5.65
N ASP A 521 -19.37 -20.97 5.39
CA ASP A 521 -19.35 -22.17 6.23
C ASP A 521 -18.23 -23.11 5.82
N VAL A 522 -17.30 -23.36 6.75
CA VAL A 522 -16.17 -24.27 6.55
C VAL A 522 -16.38 -25.65 7.21
N ALA A 523 -17.53 -25.89 7.87
CA ALA A 523 -17.97 -27.19 8.37
C ALA A 523 -18.49 -28.06 7.21
N VAL A 524 -17.62 -28.38 6.27
CA VAL A 524 -17.90 -29.12 5.03
C VAL A 524 -17.25 -30.50 5.05
N PRO A 525 -17.64 -31.43 4.19
CA PRO A 525 -16.97 -32.74 4.08
C PRO A 525 -15.46 -32.58 3.78
N VAL A 526 -14.65 -33.56 4.26
CA VAL A 526 -13.24 -33.67 3.93
C VAL A 526 -13.07 -33.71 2.41
N GLY A 527 -12.06 -32.98 1.91
CA GLY A 527 -11.77 -32.78 0.50
C GLY A 527 -12.55 -31.64 -0.17
N LYS A 528 -13.37 -30.89 0.57
CA LYS A 528 -14.03 -29.69 0.03
C LYS A 528 -13.17 -28.44 0.19
N VAL A 529 -13.19 -27.59 -0.86
CA VAL A 529 -12.63 -26.25 -0.89
C VAL A 529 -13.75 -25.25 -0.73
N VAL A 530 -13.57 -24.27 0.15
CA VAL A 530 -14.53 -23.19 0.42
C VAL A 530 -13.86 -21.85 0.13
N TYR A 531 -14.43 -21.07 -0.75
CA TYR A 531 -14.06 -19.68 -0.95
C TYR A 531 -14.78 -18.81 0.08
N THR A 532 -14.07 -17.94 0.77
CA THR A 532 -14.59 -17.14 1.88
C THR A 532 -13.80 -15.87 2.09
N GLN A 533 -14.43 -14.87 2.70
CA GLN A 533 -13.80 -13.68 3.23
C GLN A 533 -13.66 -13.77 4.74
N TRP A 534 -12.64 -13.12 5.29
CA TRP A 534 -12.58 -12.74 6.69
C TRP A 534 -13.03 -11.28 6.81
N LEU A 535 -13.71 -10.97 7.89
CA LEU A 535 -14.35 -9.67 8.08
C LEU A 535 -13.94 -9.05 9.42
N ASN A 536 -13.88 -7.73 9.45
CA ASN A 536 -13.85 -6.99 10.71
C ASN A 536 -15.25 -6.84 11.33
N GLU A 537 -15.31 -6.26 12.50
CA GLU A 537 -16.56 -6.12 13.26
C GLU A 537 -17.58 -5.20 12.57
N ARG A 538 -17.14 -4.37 11.61
CA ARG A 538 -18.00 -3.51 10.78
C ARG A 538 -18.55 -4.21 9.55
N GLY A 539 -18.08 -5.41 9.26
CA GLY A 539 -18.45 -6.17 8.06
C GLY A 539 -17.56 -5.88 6.84
N GLY A 540 -16.52 -5.04 6.98
CA GLY A 540 -15.50 -4.83 5.96
C GLY A 540 -14.59 -6.04 5.82
N MET A 541 -14.06 -6.26 4.62
CA MET A 541 -13.20 -7.40 4.33
C MET A 541 -11.80 -7.22 4.90
N GLU A 542 -11.23 -8.28 5.46
CA GLU A 542 -9.85 -8.31 5.96
C GLU A 542 -8.99 -9.31 5.17
N ALA A 543 -9.61 -10.29 4.53
CA ALA A 543 -8.96 -11.20 3.61
C ALA A 543 -9.98 -11.84 2.67
N ASP A 544 -9.48 -12.30 1.52
CA ASP A 544 -10.21 -13.04 0.50
C ASP A 544 -9.40 -14.28 0.12
N LEU A 545 -9.94 -15.47 0.41
CA LEU A 545 -9.13 -16.68 0.45
C LEU A 545 -9.93 -17.98 0.28
N THR A 546 -9.20 -19.08 0.17
CA THR A 546 -9.77 -20.42 0.17
C THR A 546 -9.40 -21.20 1.42
N VAL A 547 -10.36 -21.97 1.94
CA VAL A 547 -10.20 -22.90 3.06
C VAL A 547 -10.54 -24.31 2.58
N THR A 548 -9.59 -25.23 2.69
CA THR A 548 -9.77 -26.63 2.30
C THR A 548 -9.77 -27.52 3.52
N ARG A 549 -10.81 -28.34 3.72
CA ARG A 549 -10.83 -29.33 4.80
C ARG A 549 -10.05 -30.57 4.38
N LEU A 550 -8.86 -30.79 4.94
CA LEU A 550 -8.00 -31.93 4.62
C LEU A 550 -8.28 -33.16 5.49
N ALA A 551 -8.75 -32.96 6.72
CA ALA A 551 -9.18 -34.00 7.67
C ALA A 551 -10.24 -33.43 8.62
N GLU A 552 -10.75 -34.24 9.51
CA GLU A 552 -11.77 -33.81 10.50
C GLU A 552 -11.31 -32.59 11.32
N ASP A 553 -10.04 -32.54 11.66
CA ASP A 553 -9.39 -31.54 12.50
C ASP A 553 -8.25 -30.77 11.79
N LYS A 554 -8.19 -30.79 10.44
CA LYS A 554 -7.11 -30.19 9.66
C LYS A 554 -7.62 -29.41 8.46
N TYR A 555 -7.25 -28.14 8.42
CA TYR A 555 -7.64 -27.20 7.36
C TYR A 555 -6.40 -26.56 6.72
N PHE A 556 -6.45 -26.40 5.41
CA PHE A 556 -5.43 -25.73 4.61
C PHE A 556 -6.01 -24.45 4.04
N ILE A 557 -5.33 -23.34 4.30
CA ILE A 557 -5.75 -21.98 3.91
C ILE A 557 -4.76 -21.48 2.87
N VAL A 558 -5.28 -20.90 1.80
CA VAL A 558 -4.48 -20.21 0.76
C VAL A 558 -5.01 -18.81 0.58
N SER A 559 -4.13 -17.84 0.74
CA SER A 559 -4.43 -16.40 0.60
C SER A 559 -3.37 -15.69 -0.24
N ALA A 560 -3.61 -14.42 -0.58
CA ALA A 560 -2.67 -13.62 -1.34
C ALA A 560 -1.33 -13.47 -0.60
N GLY A 561 -0.23 -13.47 -1.35
CA GLY A 561 1.11 -13.41 -0.78
C GLY A 561 1.40 -12.11 -0.04
N ASP A 562 0.84 -11.00 -0.50
CA ASP A 562 1.01 -9.66 0.05
C ASP A 562 0.49 -9.54 1.49
N PHE A 563 -0.52 -10.33 1.83
CA PHE A 563 -1.17 -10.31 3.13
C PHE A 563 -0.65 -11.36 4.13
N TYR A 564 0.47 -12.02 3.82
CA TYR A 564 1.03 -13.10 4.66
C TYR A 564 1.10 -12.73 6.15
N THR A 565 1.73 -11.60 6.50
CA THR A 565 1.91 -11.20 7.90
C THR A 565 0.59 -10.83 8.55
N HIS A 566 -0.25 -10.08 7.83
CA HIS A 566 -1.60 -9.70 8.25
C HIS A 566 -2.47 -10.94 8.52
N ASP A 567 -2.53 -11.88 7.60
CA ASP A 567 -3.41 -13.04 7.70
C ASP A 567 -2.98 -13.99 8.81
N LEU A 568 -1.67 -14.15 8.99
CA LEU A 568 -1.13 -14.92 10.11
C LEU A 568 -1.46 -14.27 11.45
N MET A 569 -1.33 -12.93 11.54
CA MET A 569 -1.74 -12.15 12.71
C MET A 569 -3.24 -12.30 12.97
N TRP A 570 -4.08 -12.20 11.92
CA TRP A 570 -5.53 -12.31 12.03
C TRP A 570 -5.97 -13.66 12.59
N LEU A 571 -5.41 -14.74 12.08
CA LEU A 571 -5.65 -16.10 12.62
C LEU A 571 -5.26 -16.17 14.10
N ARG A 572 -4.07 -15.68 14.48
CA ARG A 572 -3.59 -15.69 15.86
C ARG A 572 -4.44 -14.83 16.79
N LYS A 573 -4.94 -13.69 16.31
CA LYS A 573 -5.80 -12.77 17.07
C LYS A 573 -7.12 -13.45 17.49
N TYR A 574 -7.70 -14.27 16.60
CA TYR A 574 -9.02 -14.85 16.79
C TYR A 574 -9.00 -16.33 17.20
N ILE A 575 -7.84 -16.96 17.36
CA ILE A 575 -7.73 -18.27 18.04
C ILE A 575 -7.76 -18.02 19.54
N PRO A 576 -8.83 -18.47 20.29
CA PRO A 576 -8.88 -18.30 21.73
C PRO A 576 -7.71 -19.00 22.41
N TYR A 577 -7.18 -18.42 23.49
CA TYR A 577 -6.02 -18.96 24.21
C TYR A 577 -6.22 -20.40 24.73
N ASP A 578 -7.45 -20.75 25.09
CA ASP A 578 -7.84 -22.07 25.58
C ASP A 578 -8.30 -23.03 24.47
N ALA A 579 -8.35 -22.59 23.22
CA ALA A 579 -8.71 -23.44 22.09
C ALA A 579 -7.58 -24.40 21.71
N HIS A 580 -7.91 -25.64 21.48
CA HIS A 580 -7.00 -26.62 20.89
C HIS A 580 -7.01 -26.49 19.36
N ALA A 581 -6.49 -25.36 18.87
CA ALA A 581 -6.33 -25.04 17.47
C ALA A 581 -4.99 -24.33 17.27
N PHE A 582 -4.19 -24.78 16.31
CA PHE A 582 -2.83 -24.30 16.07
C PHE A 582 -2.69 -23.90 14.59
N VAL A 583 -2.16 -22.69 14.35
CA VAL A 583 -1.80 -22.23 13.01
C VAL A 583 -0.30 -22.48 12.77
N THR A 584 0.00 -23.04 11.61
CA THR A 584 1.38 -23.27 11.15
C THR A 584 1.52 -22.69 9.74
N ASP A 585 2.50 -21.81 9.55
CA ASP A 585 2.91 -21.37 8.23
C ASP A 585 3.61 -22.53 7.50
N VAL A 586 3.11 -22.86 6.32
CA VAL A 586 3.67 -23.88 5.44
C VAL A 586 3.95 -23.33 4.03
N THR A 587 3.98 -21.99 3.89
CA THR A 587 4.18 -21.30 2.60
C THR A 587 5.39 -21.82 1.85
N SER A 588 6.54 -21.92 2.51
CA SER A 588 7.78 -22.40 1.91
C SER A 588 7.88 -23.93 1.75
N GLY A 589 6.91 -24.67 2.30
CA GLY A 589 6.87 -26.14 2.20
C GLY A 589 6.35 -26.65 0.86
N TYR A 590 5.75 -25.76 0.05
CA TYR A 590 5.11 -26.15 -1.20
C TYR A 590 5.45 -25.18 -2.32
N THR A 591 5.80 -25.71 -3.48
CA THR A 591 5.70 -24.99 -4.75
C THR A 591 4.25 -25.10 -5.23
N LEU A 592 3.63 -23.99 -5.61
CA LEU A 592 2.29 -23.97 -6.16
C LEU A 592 2.35 -23.76 -7.66
N MET A 593 2.03 -24.84 -8.38
CA MET A 593 1.94 -24.83 -9.84
C MET A 593 0.47 -24.81 -10.25
N ASN A 594 0.08 -23.85 -11.05
CA ASN A 594 -1.28 -23.68 -11.53
C ASN A 594 -1.36 -24.11 -13.00
N ILE A 595 -2.16 -25.15 -13.28
CA ILE A 595 -2.37 -25.71 -14.61
C ILE A 595 -3.79 -25.40 -15.05
N GLN A 596 -3.95 -24.48 -16.00
CA GLN A 596 -5.25 -23.96 -16.42
C GLN A 596 -5.45 -24.03 -17.93
N GLY A 597 -6.68 -24.23 -18.34
CA GLY A 597 -7.07 -24.29 -19.74
C GLY A 597 -7.87 -25.56 -20.09
N PRO A 598 -8.54 -25.61 -21.24
CA PRO A 598 -9.42 -26.74 -21.65
C PRO A 598 -8.69 -28.10 -21.72
N LYS A 599 -7.37 -28.11 -21.96
CA LYS A 599 -6.57 -29.34 -22.01
C LYS A 599 -5.91 -29.70 -20.66
N SER A 600 -6.14 -28.94 -19.59
CA SER A 600 -5.51 -29.19 -18.29
C SER A 600 -5.84 -30.55 -17.70
N ARG A 601 -7.07 -31.04 -17.86
CA ARG A 601 -7.47 -32.38 -17.42
C ARG A 601 -6.73 -33.49 -18.19
N GLU A 602 -6.58 -33.34 -19.52
CA GLU A 602 -5.83 -34.27 -20.33
C GLU A 602 -4.36 -34.29 -19.89
N LEU A 603 -3.76 -33.12 -19.68
CA LEU A 603 -2.38 -33.02 -19.19
C LEU A 603 -2.19 -33.73 -17.85
N VAL A 604 -3.05 -33.43 -16.85
CA VAL A 604 -2.95 -34.05 -15.52
C VAL A 604 -3.18 -35.56 -15.60
N SER A 605 -4.11 -36.04 -16.44
CA SER A 605 -4.38 -37.47 -16.58
C SER A 605 -3.19 -38.28 -17.17
N ARG A 606 -2.25 -37.63 -17.87
CA ARG A 606 -1.02 -38.26 -18.35
C ARG A 606 0.02 -38.47 -17.25
N LEU A 607 -0.10 -37.78 -16.14
CA LEU A 607 0.90 -37.72 -15.06
C LEU A 607 0.51 -38.52 -13.83
N THR A 608 -0.75 -38.96 -13.73
CA THR A 608 -1.31 -39.60 -12.54
C THR A 608 -2.00 -40.91 -12.89
N THR A 609 -2.05 -41.83 -11.92
CA THR A 609 -2.90 -43.04 -11.97
C THR A 609 -4.29 -42.80 -11.42
N ALA A 610 -4.51 -41.66 -10.76
CA ALA A 610 -5.80 -41.27 -10.20
C ALA A 610 -6.82 -40.90 -11.30
N ASP A 611 -8.09 -41.17 -11.05
CA ASP A 611 -9.19 -40.72 -11.92
C ASP A 611 -9.44 -39.22 -11.68
N VAL A 612 -9.01 -38.40 -12.68
CA VAL A 612 -9.22 -36.94 -12.66
C VAL A 612 -10.41 -36.51 -13.51
N SER A 613 -11.32 -37.44 -13.84
CA SER A 613 -12.56 -37.13 -14.54
C SER A 613 -13.43 -36.13 -13.75
N LYS A 614 -14.36 -35.51 -14.45
CA LYS A 614 -15.26 -34.51 -13.84
C LYS A 614 -16.01 -35.05 -12.60
N ASP A 615 -16.42 -36.32 -12.66
CA ASP A 615 -17.21 -36.94 -11.58
C ASP A 615 -16.32 -37.39 -10.42
N ALA A 616 -15.12 -37.89 -10.69
CA ALA A 616 -14.18 -38.33 -9.66
C ALA A 616 -13.46 -37.14 -8.98
N PHE A 617 -13.24 -36.04 -9.72
CA PHE A 617 -12.59 -34.84 -9.20
C PHE A 617 -13.43 -33.59 -9.53
N PRO A 618 -14.54 -33.34 -8.81
CA PRO A 618 -15.42 -32.23 -9.07
C PRO A 618 -14.77 -30.87 -8.73
N TYR A 619 -15.29 -29.79 -9.34
CA TYR A 619 -14.92 -28.41 -9.02
C TYR A 619 -15.12 -28.09 -7.53
N MET A 620 -14.22 -27.30 -6.94
CA MET A 620 -14.14 -26.95 -5.51
C MET A 620 -13.93 -28.19 -4.62
N THR A 621 -13.05 -29.10 -5.07
CA THR A 621 -12.57 -30.22 -4.24
C THR A 621 -11.05 -30.34 -4.29
N ALA A 622 -10.50 -31.06 -3.31
CA ALA A 622 -9.09 -31.34 -3.16
C ALA A 622 -8.87 -32.84 -2.97
N GLN A 623 -7.81 -33.36 -3.56
CA GLN A 623 -7.37 -34.73 -3.43
C GLN A 623 -5.84 -34.80 -3.43
N ASN A 624 -5.28 -35.81 -2.79
CA ASN A 624 -3.89 -36.19 -3.00
C ASN A 624 -3.83 -37.13 -4.18
N ILE A 625 -3.06 -36.77 -5.21
CA ILE A 625 -2.81 -37.61 -6.36
C ILE A 625 -1.31 -37.85 -6.55
N ASP A 626 -0.93 -38.94 -7.16
CA ASP A 626 0.43 -39.16 -7.62
C ASP A 626 0.71 -38.32 -8.87
N ILE A 627 1.82 -37.62 -8.88
CA ILE A 627 2.40 -37.04 -10.10
C ILE A 627 3.77 -37.69 -10.27
N ASN A 628 3.83 -38.74 -11.06
CA ASN A 628 4.99 -39.62 -11.18
C ASN A 628 5.45 -40.10 -9.76
N TYR A 629 6.56 -39.60 -9.22
CA TYR A 629 7.08 -39.99 -7.91
C TYR A 629 6.54 -39.18 -6.74
N ALA A 630 5.88 -38.05 -7.00
CA ALA A 630 5.43 -37.15 -5.97
C ALA A 630 3.98 -37.41 -5.59
N VAL A 631 3.66 -37.39 -4.29
CA VAL A 631 2.28 -37.28 -3.81
C VAL A 631 1.96 -35.81 -3.65
N VAL A 632 1.06 -35.32 -4.48
CA VAL A 632 0.75 -33.91 -4.63
C VAL A 632 -0.67 -33.63 -4.14
N GLN A 633 -0.81 -32.70 -3.18
CA GLN A 633 -2.11 -32.15 -2.84
C GLN A 633 -2.60 -31.33 -4.02
N THR A 634 -3.72 -31.72 -4.61
CA THR A 634 -4.21 -31.10 -5.83
C THR A 634 -5.62 -30.55 -5.56
N MET A 635 -5.87 -29.33 -6.01
CA MET A 635 -7.18 -28.68 -5.89
C MET A 635 -7.75 -28.40 -7.27
N ARG A 636 -9.05 -28.68 -7.43
CA ARG A 636 -9.80 -28.37 -8.63
C ARG A 636 -10.46 -27.00 -8.49
N VAL A 637 -9.67 -25.97 -8.69
CA VAL A 637 -10.05 -24.55 -8.57
C VAL A 637 -9.49 -23.76 -9.76
N THR A 638 -9.91 -22.50 -9.90
CA THR A 638 -9.42 -21.61 -10.93
C THR A 638 -9.55 -20.15 -10.49
N TYR A 639 -8.59 -19.34 -10.88
CA TYR A 639 -8.64 -17.89 -10.81
C TYR A 639 -8.56 -17.24 -12.22
N GLU A 640 -8.26 -18.04 -13.25
CA GLU A 640 -8.20 -17.64 -14.66
C GLU A 640 -9.55 -17.79 -15.38
N GLY A 641 -10.49 -18.49 -14.76
CA GLY A 641 -11.82 -18.72 -15.29
C GLY A 641 -11.91 -19.82 -16.33
N GLU A 642 -10.99 -20.80 -16.28
CA GLU A 642 -10.99 -22.00 -17.12
C GLU A 642 -11.04 -23.29 -16.29
N LEU A 643 -11.13 -24.44 -16.95
CA LEU A 643 -10.85 -25.73 -16.34
C LEU A 643 -9.41 -25.73 -15.82
N GLY A 644 -9.18 -26.12 -14.55
CA GLY A 644 -7.85 -26.09 -14.02
C GLY A 644 -7.62 -26.87 -12.75
N PHE A 645 -6.36 -27.00 -12.39
CA PHE A 645 -5.85 -27.68 -11.21
C PHE A 645 -4.70 -26.89 -10.61
N GLU A 646 -4.74 -26.71 -9.30
CA GLU A 646 -3.62 -26.22 -8.52
C GLU A 646 -2.88 -27.39 -7.89
N LEU A 647 -1.58 -27.49 -8.14
CA LEU A 647 -0.69 -28.52 -7.64
C LEU A 647 0.16 -27.99 -6.50
N TYR A 648 -0.12 -28.38 -5.28
CA TYR A 648 0.68 -28.07 -4.10
C TYR A 648 1.76 -29.13 -3.93
N VAL A 649 2.88 -28.91 -4.58
CA VAL A 649 3.99 -29.85 -4.70
C VAL A 649 4.93 -29.68 -3.52
N PRO A 650 5.25 -30.74 -2.74
CA PRO A 650 6.27 -30.66 -1.71
C PRO A 650 7.60 -30.15 -2.30
N ALA A 651 8.26 -29.23 -1.59
CA ALA A 651 9.36 -28.41 -2.14
C ALA A 651 10.49 -29.26 -2.78
N GLU A 652 10.79 -30.42 -2.22
CA GLU A 652 11.81 -31.36 -2.72
C GLU A 652 11.46 -32.01 -4.06
N PHE A 653 10.19 -32.06 -4.44
CA PHE A 653 9.73 -32.63 -5.71
C PHE A 653 9.46 -31.56 -6.78
N SER A 654 9.64 -30.28 -6.48
CA SER A 654 9.23 -29.17 -7.35
C SER A 654 9.79 -29.25 -8.75
N VAL A 655 11.11 -29.46 -8.89
CA VAL A 655 11.79 -29.55 -10.20
C VAL A 655 11.29 -30.77 -10.97
N HIS A 656 11.19 -31.93 -10.30
CA HIS A 656 10.72 -33.16 -10.93
C HIS A 656 9.31 -33.04 -11.49
N VAL A 657 8.38 -32.48 -10.69
CA VAL A 657 6.98 -32.31 -11.13
C VAL A 657 6.91 -31.28 -12.26
N TYR A 658 7.63 -30.16 -12.15
CA TYR A 658 7.71 -29.16 -13.21
C TYR A 658 8.18 -29.77 -14.56
N GLU A 659 9.27 -30.51 -14.56
CA GLU A 659 9.81 -31.13 -15.77
C GLU A 659 8.83 -32.15 -16.36
N SER A 660 8.16 -32.95 -15.50
CA SER A 660 7.13 -33.90 -15.93
C SER A 660 5.94 -33.20 -16.57
N VAL A 661 5.47 -32.10 -15.99
CA VAL A 661 4.35 -31.28 -16.53
C VAL A 661 4.74 -30.70 -17.89
N VAL A 662 5.93 -30.11 -17.99
CA VAL A 662 6.41 -29.51 -19.25
C VAL A 662 6.56 -30.57 -20.35
N GLU A 663 7.14 -31.75 -20.04
CA GLU A 663 7.29 -32.86 -21.01
C GLU A 663 5.94 -33.36 -21.49
N ALA A 664 4.99 -33.63 -20.57
CA ALA A 664 3.68 -34.18 -20.91
C ALA A 664 2.79 -33.17 -21.64
N GLY A 665 3.06 -31.87 -21.52
CA GLY A 665 2.29 -30.81 -22.14
C GLY A 665 2.76 -30.35 -23.52
N GLN A 666 3.91 -30.84 -24.03
CA GLN A 666 4.50 -30.33 -25.28
C GLN A 666 3.57 -30.42 -26.48
N ASP A 667 2.90 -31.55 -26.68
CA ASP A 667 1.95 -31.76 -27.80
C ASP A 667 0.55 -31.22 -27.53
N LEU A 668 0.28 -30.78 -26.30
CA LEU A 668 -0.98 -30.14 -25.91
C LEU A 668 -1.00 -28.62 -26.11
N GLY A 669 0.14 -28.02 -26.50
CA GLY A 669 0.28 -26.59 -26.66
C GLY A 669 0.53 -25.87 -25.32
N LEU A 670 1.12 -26.56 -24.33
CA LEU A 670 1.46 -25.97 -23.04
C LEU A 670 2.34 -24.73 -23.22
N ARG A 671 1.93 -23.64 -22.58
CA ARG A 671 2.73 -22.42 -22.44
C ARG A 671 2.90 -22.05 -20.97
N HIS A 672 4.04 -21.46 -20.67
CA HIS A 672 4.19 -20.73 -19.41
C HIS A 672 3.39 -19.43 -19.49
N ALA A 673 2.81 -19.02 -18.37
CA ALA A 673 2.14 -17.75 -18.27
C ALA A 673 2.50 -17.05 -16.94
N GLY A 674 2.58 -15.73 -16.96
CA GLY A 674 2.95 -14.91 -15.83
C GLY A 674 1.77 -14.18 -15.18
N PHE A 675 2.09 -13.39 -14.14
CA PHE A 675 1.07 -12.64 -13.37
C PHE A 675 0.32 -11.59 -14.20
N GLN A 676 0.94 -11.01 -15.23
CA GLN A 676 0.27 -10.08 -16.14
C GLN A 676 -0.88 -10.79 -16.92
N ALA A 677 -0.62 -12.03 -17.35
CA ALA A 677 -1.67 -12.84 -18.00
C ALA A 677 -2.76 -13.24 -17.00
N LEU A 678 -2.39 -13.61 -15.76
CA LEU A 678 -3.34 -13.90 -14.69
C LEU A 678 -4.29 -12.73 -14.46
N ASN A 679 -3.76 -11.50 -14.33
CA ASN A 679 -4.56 -10.31 -14.13
C ASN A 679 -5.56 -10.06 -15.28
N SER A 680 -5.12 -10.22 -16.54
CA SER A 680 -6.01 -10.13 -17.69
C SER A 680 -7.12 -11.20 -17.66
N LEU A 681 -6.76 -12.45 -17.40
CA LEU A 681 -7.69 -13.59 -17.36
C LEU A 681 -8.75 -13.46 -16.26
N ARG A 682 -8.34 -13.08 -15.01
CA ARG A 682 -9.22 -12.98 -13.85
C ARG A 682 -10.21 -11.81 -13.99
N ILE A 683 -9.75 -10.65 -14.55
CA ILE A 683 -10.61 -9.49 -14.74
C ILE A 683 -11.69 -9.75 -15.78
N GLU A 684 -11.43 -10.50 -16.86
CA GLU A 684 -12.47 -10.94 -17.81
C GLU A 684 -13.58 -11.73 -17.13
N LYS A 685 -13.24 -12.52 -16.10
CA LYS A 685 -14.19 -13.26 -15.24
C LYS A 685 -14.77 -12.42 -14.12
N ALA A 686 -14.41 -11.17 -13.99
CA ALA A 686 -14.74 -10.33 -12.86
C ALA A 686 -14.44 -11.00 -11.51
N TYR A 687 -13.35 -11.78 -11.42
CA TYR A 687 -12.83 -12.28 -10.16
C TYR A 687 -12.08 -11.18 -9.46
N ARG A 688 -12.37 -10.99 -8.16
CA ARG A 688 -11.85 -9.90 -7.33
C ARG A 688 -10.50 -10.28 -6.74
N GLU A 689 -9.74 -9.26 -6.42
CA GLU A 689 -8.48 -9.36 -5.71
C GLU A 689 -8.49 -8.41 -4.52
N TYR A 690 -8.33 -8.94 -3.30
CA TYR A 690 -8.27 -8.15 -2.09
C TYR A 690 -6.97 -7.33 -2.06
N GLY A 691 -7.08 -6.06 -1.69
CA GLY A 691 -5.96 -5.09 -1.69
C GLY A 691 -5.77 -4.36 -3.02
N HIS A 692 -6.48 -4.77 -4.08
CA HIS A 692 -6.45 -4.10 -5.38
C HIS A 692 -7.85 -3.65 -5.81
N ASP A 693 -8.81 -4.58 -5.88
CA ASP A 693 -10.17 -4.26 -6.33
C ASP A 693 -11.08 -3.87 -5.17
N MET A 694 -10.78 -4.32 -3.98
CA MET A 694 -11.57 -4.15 -2.75
C MET A 694 -10.65 -4.17 -1.54
N ASP A 695 -11.07 -3.49 -0.46
CA ASP A 695 -10.27 -3.27 0.75
C ASP A 695 -11.07 -3.49 2.05
N ASN A 696 -10.50 -3.09 3.18
CA ASN A 696 -11.08 -3.25 4.52
C ASN A 696 -12.30 -2.34 4.80
N ASN A 697 -12.63 -1.42 3.93
CA ASN A 697 -13.85 -0.61 4.02
C ASN A 697 -15.01 -1.24 3.24
N ASP A 698 -14.71 -2.08 2.24
CA ASP A 698 -15.71 -2.69 1.39
C ASP A 698 -16.32 -3.93 2.05
N THR A 699 -17.62 -4.10 1.88
CA THR A 699 -18.31 -5.31 2.31
C THR A 699 -18.41 -6.34 1.18
N PRO A 700 -18.51 -7.64 1.50
CA PRO A 700 -18.79 -8.65 0.48
C PRO A 700 -20.08 -8.38 -0.32
N LEU A 701 -21.03 -7.63 0.24
CA LEU A 701 -22.28 -7.29 -0.43
C LEU A 701 -22.02 -6.29 -1.56
N GLU A 702 -21.28 -5.23 -1.29
CA GLU A 702 -20.88 -4.19 -2.25
C GLU A 702 -19.97 -4.74 -3.33
N ALA A 703 -19.03 -5.61 -2.95
CA ALA A 703 -18.13 -6.29 -3.87
C ALA A 703 -18.82 -7.37 -4.75
N GLY A 704 -20.12 -7.65 -4.51
CA GLY A 704 -20.85 -8.68 -5.25
C GLY A 704 -20.50 -10.12 -4.85
N LEU A 705 -19.91 -10.31 -3.66
CA LEU A 705 -19.51 -11.59 -3.08
C LEU A 705 -20.49 -12.12 -2.03
N GLY A 706 -21.66 -11.51 -1.89
CA GLY A 706 -22.68 -11.90 -0.90
C GLY A 706 -23.13 -13.37 -1.00
N TRP A 707 -22.91 -14.04 -2.14
CA TRP A 707 -23.17 -15.47 -2.33
C TRP A 707 -22.21 -16.36 -1.50
N ALA A 708 -21.03 -15.85 -1.12
CA ALA A 708 -20.06 -16.53 -0.27
C ALA A 708 -20.29 -16.29 1.23
N VAL A 709 -21.31 -15.51 1.62
CA VAL A 709 -21.63 -15.20 3.01
C VAL A 709 -22.76 -16.09 3.51
N LYS A 710 -22.51 -16.88 4.57
CA LYS A 710 -23.49 -17.78 5.20
C LYS A 710 -24.07 -17.18 6.48
N PHE A 711 -25.07 -16.32 6.33
CA PHE A 711 -25.73 -15.63 7.44
C PHE A 711 -26.39 -16.55 8.46
N ASP A 712 -26.85 -17.72 8.03
CA ASP A 712 -27.63 -18.68 8.80
C ASP A 712 -26.80 -19.81 9.42
N LYS A 713 -25.45 -19.79 9.25
CA LYS A 713 -24.63 -20.84 9.85
C LYS A 713 -24.61 -20.78 11.38
N PRO A 714 -24.53 -21.95 12.06
CA PRO A 714 -24.48 -22.00 13.52
C PRO A 714 -23.31 -21.21 14.11
N GLY A 715 -23.56 -20.43 15.16
CA GLY A 715 -22.54 -19.64 15.85
C GLY A 715 -22.19 -18.30 15.19
N GLY A 716 -22.70 -18.04 13.98
CA GLY A 716 -22.39 -16.80 13.26
C GLY A 716 -20.93 -16.67 12.83
N PHE A 717 -20.46 -15.45 12.64
CA PHE A 717 -19.08 -15.10 12.28
C PHE A 717 -18.80 -13.62 12.59
N ILE A 718 -17.55 -13.24 12.63
CA ILE A 718 -17.11 -11.85 12.84
C ILE A 718 -17.70 -10.97 11.74
N GLY A 719 -18.28 -9.83 12.12
CA GLY A 719 -18.89 -8.87 11.16
C GLY A 719 -20.31 -9.22 10.71
N ARG A 720 -20.88 -10.40 11.10
CA ARG A 720 -22.21 -10.84 10.68
C ARG A 720 -23.31 -9.83 10.95
N ASP A 721 -23.38 -9.33 12.17
CA ASP A 721 -24.46 -8.42 12.58
C ASP A 721 -24.37 -7.05 11.90
N ALA A 722 -23.15 -6.60 11.59
CA ALA A 722 -22.93 -5.40 10.78
C ALA A 722 -23.44 -5.58 9.35
N LEU A 723 -23.13 -6.72 8.71
CA LEU A 723 -23.64 -7.04 7.38
C LEU A 723 -25.16 -7.20 7.34
N LEU A 724 -25.77 -7.77 8.39
CA LEU A 724 -27.22 -7.87 8.48
C LEU A 724 -27.87 -6.48 8.54
N ARG A 725 -27.35 -5.59 9.40
CA ARG A 725 -27.78 -4.18 9.44
C ARG A 725 -27.62 -3.50 8.09
N HIS A 726 -26.46 -3.70 7.42
CA HIS A 726 -26.21 -3.13 6.09
C HIS A 726 -27.27 -3.61 5.09
N LYS A 727 -27.60 -4.90 5.09
CA LYS A 727 -28.62 -5.48 4.22
C LYS A 727 -30.03 -4.96 4.52
N GLU A 728 -30.36 -4.66 5.79
CA GLU A 728 -31.65 -4.15 6.25
C GLU A 728 -31.82 -2.65 5.96
N ASN A 729 -30.75 -1.90 5.87
CA ASN A 729 -30.78 -0.44 5.68
C ASN A 729 -31.16 0.02 4.25
N GLY A 730 -31.48 -0.90 3.36
CA GLY A 730 -31.94 -0.59 2.00
C GLY A 730 -30.95 -0.97 0.90
N PRO A 731 -31.07 -0.37 -0.28
CA PRO A 731 -30.19 -0.69 -1.39
C PRO A 731 -28.73 -0.25 -1.09
N LEU A 732 -27.79 -1.03 -1.61
CA LEU A 732 -26.36 -0.73 -1.47
C LEU A 732 -26.04 0.62 -2.10
N GLN A 733 -25.30 1.47 -1.39
CA GLN A 733 -24.88 2.78 -1.91
C GLN A 733 -23.83 2.64 -2.99
N TYR A 734 -22.95 1.64 -2.88
CA TYR A 734 -21.87 1.35 -3.82
C TYR A 734 -21.99 -0.09 -4.32
N ARG A 735 -21.63 -0.34 -5.57
CA ARG A 735 -21.53 -1.70 -6.12
C ARG A 735 -20.35 -1.82 -7.07
N MET A 736 -19.62 -2.93 -6.95
CA MET A 736 -18.59 -3.32 -7.89
C MET A 736 -19.17 -3.60 -9.27
N VAL A 737 -18.63 -2.96 -10.28
CA VAL A 737 -19.06 -3.05 -11.69
C VAL A 737 -17.84 -3.32 -12.58
N GLN A 738 -17.98 -4.21 -13.54
CA GLN A 738 -17.00 -4.47 -14.58
C GLN A 738 -17.25 -3.55 -15.78
N PHE A 739 -16.18 -2.98 -16.34
CA PHE A 739 -16.21 -2.09 -17.49
C PHE A 739 -15.35 -2.63 -18.62
N LEU A 740 -15.80 -2.40 -19.86
CA LEU A 740 -15.05 -2.68 -21.09
C LEU A 740 -15.14 -1.45 -21.99
N LEU A 741 -14.00 -0.87 -22.37
CA LEU A 741 -13.95 0.24 -23.32
C LEU A 741 -14.46 -0.20 -24.70
N GLU A 742 -15.19 0.67 -25.37
CA GLU A 742 -15.64 0.43 -26.76
C GLU A 742 -14.49 0.66 -27.75
N ASP A 743 -13.57 1.57 -27.44
CA ASP A 743 -12.32 1.77 -28.17
C ASP A 743 -11.26 0.82 -27.61
N PRO A 744 -10.66 -0.07 -28.43
CA PRO A 744 -9.66 -1.03 -27.95
C PRO A 744 -8.24 -0.46 -27.77
N GLU A 745 -7.99 0.78 -28.18
CA GLU A 745 -6.62 1.34 -28.19
C GLU A 745 -6.17 1.88 -26.83
N PRO A 746 -6.97 2.63 -26.05
CA PRO A 746 -6.54 3.14 -24.77
C PRO A 746 -6.32 2.01 -23.75
N MET A 747 -5.31 2.18 -22.88
CA MET A 747 -5.03 1.24 -21.79
C MET A 747 -5.64 1.75 -20.49
N LEU A 748 -6.19 0.84 -19.68
CA LEU A 748 -6.66 1.06 -18.31
C LEU A 748 -5.67 0.42 -17.33
N TYR A 749 -5.39 1.13 -16.23
CA TYR A 749 -4.45 0.69 -15.21
C TYR A 749 -4.98 0.76 -13.78
N GLY A 750 -6.15 1.38 -13.59
CA GLY A 750 -6.73 1.74 -12.31
C GLY A 750 -6.66 3.25 -12.05
N ASN A 751 -7.46 3.73 -11.12
CA ASN A 751 -7.64 5.14 -10.75
C ASN A 751 -8.31 6.04 -11.82
N GLU A 752 -8.68 5.51 -12.99
CA GLU A 752 -9.44 6.25 -13.98
C GLU A 752 -10.87 6.51 -13.50
N ILE A 753 -11.36 7.75 -13.66
CA ILE A 753 -12.68 8.16 -13.16
C ILE A 753 -13.80 7.62 -14.02
N ILE A 754 -14.82 7.09 -13.35
CA ILE A 754 -16.06 6.60 -13.97
C ILE A 754 -17.09 7.72 -14.02
N TYR A 755 -17.54 8.04 -15.22
CA TYR A 755 -18.69 8.92 -15.45
C TYR A 755 -19.92 8.10 -15.82
N ARG A 756 -21.05 8.44 -15.23
CA ARG A 756 -22.37 7.96 -15.65
C ARG A 756 -23.25 9.16 -16.00
N ASP A 757 -23.75 9.20 -17.24
CA ASP A 757 -24.58 10.29 -17.74
C ASP A 757 -23.97 11.71 -17.47
N GLY A 758 -22.61 11.80 -17.59
CA GLY A 758 -21.84 13.02 -17.39
C GLY A 758 -21.49 13.37 -15.94
N LYS A 759 -21.95 12.61 -14.94
CA LYS A 759 -21.61 12.77 -13.52
C LYS A 759 -20.53 11.78 -13.10
N ILE A 760 -19.62 12.19 -12.22
CA ILE A 760 -18.67 11.29 -11.57
C ILE A 760 -19.46 10.39 -10.61
N VAL A 761 -19.27 9.07 -10.73
CA VAL A 761 -19.93 8.06 -9.89
C VAL A 761 -18.95 7.08 -9.24
N GLY A 762 -17.66 7.26 -9.44
CA GLY A 762 -16.61 6.40 -8.88
C GLY A 762 -15.35 6.43 -9.70
N TYR A 763 -14.50 5.43 -9.48
CA TYR A 763 -13.26 5.23 -10.22
C TYR A 763 -12.96 3.73 -10.36
N LEU A 764 -12.09 3.39 -11.31
CA LEU A 764 -11.61 2.03 -11.50
C LEU A 764 -10.59 1.69 -10.40
N GLN A 765 -10.82 0.62 -9.70
CA GLN A 765 -9.84 0.08 -8.74
C GLN A 765 -8.69 -0.60 -9.48
N THR A 766 -9.01 -1.29 -10.57
CA THR A 766 -8.04 -2.04 -11.38
C THR A 766 -8.35 -1.90 -12.86
N GLY A 767 -7.31 -2.05 -13.68
CA GLY A 767 -7.43 -2.00 -15.13
C GLY A 767 -6.42 -2.92 -15.82
N THR A 768 -6.81 -3.45 -16.97
CA THR A 768 -5.96 -4.27 -17.84
C THR A 768 -6.53 -4.34 -19.25
N TYR A 769 -5.87 -5.11 -20.12
CA TYR A 769 -6.41 -5.43 -21.45
C TYR A 769 -7.00 -6.84 -21.47
N GLY A 770 -8.26 -6.97 -21.81
CA GLY A 770 -8.94 -8.26 -21.98
C GLY A 770 -8.76 -8.80 -23.41
N PHE A 771 -7.84 -9.75 -23.58
CA PHE A 771 -7.50 -10.27 -24.92
C PHE A 771 -8.60 -11.09 -25.57
N THR A 772 -9.47 -11.76 -24.77
CA THR A 772 -10.63 -12.47 -25.31
C THR A 772 -11.73 -11.49 -25.70
N LEU A 773 -11.92 -10.43 -24.90
CA LEU A 773 -12.97 -9.43 -25.12
C LEU A 773 -12.55 -8.33 -26.09
N GLY A 774 -11.26 -8.21 -26.39
CA GLY A 774 -10.69 -7.34 -27.43
C GLY A 774 -10.65 -5.87 -27.06
N GLY A 775 -10.52 -5.50 -25.78
CA GLY A 775 -10.44 -4.12 -25.33
C GLY A 775 -9.94 -3.98 -23.90
N SER A 776 -9.57 -2.77 -23.53
CA SER A 776 -9.21 -2.47 -22.15
C SER A 776 -10.42 -2.54 -21.25
N MET A 777 -10.24 -3.13 -20.08
CA MET A 777 -11.29 -3.36 -19.11
C MET A 777 -10.80 -3.12 -17.69
N GLY A 778 -11.73 -2.86 -16.80
CA GLY A 778 -11.45 -2.64 -15.40
C GLY A 778 -12.64 -2.96 -14.51
N MET A 779 -12.40 -2.94 -13.22
CA MET A 779 -13.44 -3.04 -12.20
C MET A 779 -13.35 -1.85 -11.25
N GLY A 780 -14.51 -1.35 -10.82
CA GLY A 780 -14.58 -0.24 -9.87
C GLY A 780 -15.95 -0.13 -9.23
N PHE A 781 -16.01 0.56 -8.12
CA PHE A 781 -17.26 0.83 -7.44
C PHE A 781 -18.00 1.98 -8.10
N VAL A 782 -19.31 1.79 -8.28
CA VAL A 782 -20.25 2.81 -8.75
C VAL A 782 -21.14 3.22 -7.61
N GLU A 783 -21.15 4.51 -7.30
CA GLU A 783 -22.03 5.13 -6.34
C GLU A 783 -23.42 5.36 -6.95
N GLY A 784 -24.47 4.97 -6.23
CA GLY A 784 -25.85 5.23 -6.57
C GLY A 784 -26.31 6.62 -6.16
N ASP A 785 -27.44 7.07 -6.65
CA ASP A 785 -28.05 8.32 -6.20
C ASP A 785 -28.44 8.24 -4.73
N GLU A 786 -28.29 9.35 -4.01
CA GLU A 786 -28.56 9.44 -2.56
C GLU A 786 -29.98 8.96 -2.22
N GLY A 787 -30.09 7.97 -1.33
CA GLY A 787 -31.36 7.37 -0.90
C GLY A 787 -31.96 6.34 -1.85
N GLU A 788 -31.50 6.23 -3.10
CA GLU A 788 -31.94 5.23 -4.08
C GLU A 788 -30.92 4.09 -4.25
N GLY A 789 -29.64 4.38 -4.02
CA GLY A 789 -28.52 3.45 -4.08
C GLY A 789 -28.18 2.95 -5.49
N ALA A 790 -27.12 2.14 -5.57
CA ALA A 790 -26.58 1.55 -6.80
C ALA A 790 -27.39 0.30 -7.21
N THR A 791 -28.68 0.45 -7.53
CA THR A 791 -29.55 -0.67 -7.94
C THR A 791 -29.11 -1.29 -9.26
N THR A 792 -29.58 -2.49 -9.57
CA THR A 792 -29.28 -3.13 -10.87
C THR A 792 -29.80 -2.28 -12.02
N GLU A 793 -30.99 -1.70 -11.87
CA GLU A 793 -31.60 -0.84 -12.90
C GLU A 793 -30.76 0.43 -13.11
N TYR A 794 -30.35 1.10 -12.00
CA TYR A 794 -29.46 2.26 -12.04
C TYR A 794 -28.19 1.95 -12.84
N ILE A 795 -27.48 0.87 -12.51
CA ILE A 795 -26.22 0.52 -13.16
C ILE A 795 -26.43 0.17 -14.65
N THR A 796 -27.45 -0.64 -14.97
CA THR A 796 -27.61 -1.16 -16.34
C THR A 796 -28.24 -0.16 -17.31
N SER A 797 -28.91 0.88 -16.83
CA SER A 797 -29.55 1.91 -17.66
C SER A 797 -28.64 3.10 -18.00
N GLY A 798 -27.53 3.30 -17.25
CA GLY A 798 -26.63 4.45 -17.43
C GLY A 798 -25.75 4.36 -18.67
N LYS A 799 -25.32 5.51 -19.18
CA LYS A 799 -24.27 5.63 -20.19
C LYS A 799 -22.96 5.96 -19.48
N TYR A 800 -21.97 5.11 -19.70
CA TYR A 800 -20.70 5.22 -19.02
C TYR A 800 -19.58 5.72 -19.93
N GLU A 801 -18.70 6.53 -19.34
CA GLU A 801 -17.45 6.97 -19.93
C GLU A 801 -16.34 6.86 -18.88
N ILE A 802 -15.15 6.48 -19.31
CA ILE A 802 -13.96 6.42 -18.45
C ILE A 802 -13.03 7.56 -18.85
N ASP A 803 -12.59 8.35 -17.87
CA ASP A 803 -11.67 9.47 -18.09
C ASP A 803 -10.22 9.02 -17.95
N ILE A 804 -9.50 8.99 -19.06
CA ILE A 804 -8.08 8.63 -19.13
C ILE A 804 -7.30 9.90 -19.46
N ALA A 805 -6.56 10.42 -18.47
CA ALA A 805 -5.72 11.62 -18.63
C ALA A 805 -6.44 12.83 -19.25
N GLY A 806 -7.73 13.02 -18.93
CA GLY A 806 -8.58 14.11 -19.44
C GLY A 806 -9.35 13.79 -20.73
N GLY A 807 -9.15 12.61 -21.32
CA GLY A 807 -9.93 12.10 -22.44
C GLY A 807 -11.04 11.14 -21.96
N ARG A 808 -12.28 11.32 -22.44
CA ARG A 808 -13.42 10.45 -22.08
C ARG A 808 -13.70 9.42 -23.16
N PHE A 809 -13.75 8.17 -22.75
CA PHE A 809 -13.94 7.01 -23.62
C PHE A 809 -15.21 6.25 -23.23
N PRO A 810 -16.14 5.99 -24.15
CA PRO A 810 -17.34 5.21 -23.88
C PRO A 810 -16.99 3.80 -23.40
N ALA A 811 -17.73 3.30 -22.40
CA ALA A 811 -17.54 1.99 -21.81
C ALA A 811 -18.86 1.24 -21.59
N LYS A 812 -18.83 -0.07 -21.78
CA LYS A 812 -19.91 -0.97 -21.38
C LYS A 812 -19.76 -1.37 -19.93
N ALA A 813 -20.83 -1.29 -19.15
CA ALA A 813 -20.88 -1.69 -17.75
C ALA A 813 -21.59 -3.04 -17.59
N SER A 814 -21.13 -3.88 -16.67
CA SER A 814 -21.76 -5.15 -16.35
C SER A 814 -21.61 -5.52 -14.87
N LEU A 815 -22.69 -6.02 -14.27
CA LEU A 815 -22.70 -6.64 -12.94
C LEU A 815 -22.37 -8.14 -12.98
N ARG A 816 -22.26 -8.71 -14.17
CA ARG A 816 -21.92 -10.12 -14.39
C ARG A 816 -20.62 -10.20 -15.17
N PRO A 817 -19.82 -11.27 -14.98
CA PRO A 817 -18.65 -11.50 -15.81
C PRO A 817 -18.99 -11.38 -17.31
N MET A 818 -18.21 -10.61 -18.05
CA MET A 818 -18.41 -10.47 -19.50
C MET A 818 -17.92 -11.72 -20.26
N TYR A 819 -16.96 -12.45 -19.67
CA TYR A 819 -16.48 -13.74 -20.16
C TYR A 819 -17.11 -14.89 -19.39
N ASP A 820 -17.65 -15.91 -20.06
CA ASP A 820 -18.26 -17.13 -19.51
C ASP A 820 -19.12 -16.89 -18.25
N PRO A 821 -20.18 -16.06 -18.32
CA PRO A 821 -20.97 -15.65 -17.14
C PRO A 821 -21.69 -16.79 -16.43
N LYS A 822 -21.77 -17.98 -17.06
CA LYS A 822 -22.40 -19.18 -16.48
C LYS A 822 -21.40 -20.17 -15.89
N ASN A 823 -20.09 -19.90 -15.96
CA ASN A 823 -19.03 -20.80 -15.54
C ASN A 823 -19.06 -22.17 -16.23
N GLU A 824 -19.45 -22.23 -17.50
CA GLU A 824 -19.54 -23.48 -18.25
C GLU A 824 -18.14 -24.05 -18.48
N ARG A 825 -17.16 -23.22 -18.80
CA ARG A 825 -15.75 -23.59 -18.99
C ARG A 825 -15.09 -24.06 -17.69
N VAL A 826 -15.32 -23.36 -16.61
CA VAL A 826 -14.79 -23.72 -15.27
C VAL A 826 -15.29 -25.10 -14.81
N ARG A 827 -16.54 -25.43 -15.15
CA ARG A 827 -17.22 -26.65 -14.73
C ARG A 827 -17.14 -27.80 -15.74
N SER A 828 -16.44 -27.61 -16.84
CA SER A 828 -16.27 -28.61 -17.90
C SER A 828 -15.58 -29.90 -17.47
#